data_d21058254ff0aad00d347d277139a9a0
#
_entry.id   d21058254ff0aad00d347d277139a9a0
#
_cell.length_a   1.000
_cell.length_b   1.000
_cell.length_c   1.000
_cell.angle_alpha   90.00
_cell.angle_beta   90.00
_cell.angle_gamma   90.00
#
_symmetry.space_group_name_H-M   'P 1'
#
loop_
_entity.id
_entity.type
_entity.pdbx_description
1 polymer ?
#
loop_
_entity_poly.entity_id
_entity_poly.type
_entity_poly.pdbx_seq_one_letter_code
_entity_poly.pdbx_strand_id
1 'polypeptide(L)'
;MGSLNPKSLLHAALLSTALCGPGITNAQDVITDDTYFYGQSPPVYPSPEMPGNGSWASAYSKAVALVSQMTMAERANLTVGKSEGLNGCNGLTGSVPRLNFKGICMNDAGNGLRDTELVNSWPSGVHMGASWNKNLTYHRGYNMAGEFKTKGINVALGPVVGPFGRVPIGGRNWEGMDTDPYLSGKIAAQTVSGIQDAGIIASVKHFIGNEQEYKRNPSGNVSAVSSNIDDKTMHELYLWPFADTVHAGAACVMCSYNRLNNSYACQNSKAQNGLLKTELGFEGFVVSDWGALHAGHAAAEAGLDVVMPSSDLWGVSGENLTASVANGSLAESRLTDMATRIVASWYQMGQDKDFPELGLASSYLTPHTKVNARDPSSKPILLSGAMEGHVLVKNINNALPLKKPELLSIFGYDAPVSSQSNIGNIRYSYGTEAILDLNITDTPIDISLQIASNGTLTAGGGSGSNAPPYISAPFDALQEQAYNDDTSLFWDFVSVDPDVDAGSDACLVFLNAYSMENSDRPGLYDEFSDTLVNNVASKCNNTIVTIHNVGIRLVDQWIEHPNVTAVIFGHLPGQDSGRALVKLLYGVESFSGKLPYTIAKNESDYNVYNHSAPEGIYTQFPQSDFSEGVYLDYRDFDAKNITPRFEFGFGLTYTTFKYSDLSSSVVSNASTAYLPPITTIIQGGAQSLWDVVAEVQATVSNNGTMAAMEVAQLYVGIPNGPVRQLRGFEKVNIPVGESAVVEFELTRRDLSEWSVEEQSWVLQQGSYGIWVGSSSRNLPLTGNLIIGGS
;
A
#
# COMPACT_ATOMS: atom_id res chain seq x y z
N MET A 1 -30.58 33.07 54.59
CA MET A 1 -31.13 32.78 53.28
C MET A 1 -30.99 34.05 52.44
N GLY A 2 -29.86 34.19 51.72
CA GLY A 2 -29.58 35.27 50.78
C GLY A 2 -29.54 34.75 49.39
N SER A 3 -30.47 35.19 48.57
CA SER A 3 -30.57 34.78 47.16
C SER A 3 -29.36 35.26 46.40
N LEU A 4 -28.59 34.35 45.85
CA LEU A 4 -27.48 34.65 44.91
C LEU A 4 -28.09 35.12 43.56
N ASN A 5 -27.62 36.27 43.16
CA ASN A 5 -28.05 36.99 41.95
C ASN A 5 -27.57 36.22 40.68
N PRO A 6 -28.43 35.92 39.73
CA PRO A 6 -28.06 35.15 38.52
C PRO A 6 -26.93 35.78 37.68
N LYS A 7 -26.68 37.08 37.83
CA LYS A 7 -25.57 37.81 37.15
C LYS A 7 -24.20 37.48 37.70
N SER A 8 -24.06 37.00 38.92
CA SER A 8 -22.79 36.61 39.52
C SER A 8 -22.34 35.21 39.09
N LEU A 9 -23.28 34.33 38.73
CA LEU A 9 -22.98 33.00 38.17
C LEU A 9 -22.48 33.07 36.72
N LEU A 10 -23.00 34.06 35.96
CA LEU A 10 -22.54 34.24 34.56
C LEU A 10 -21.11 34.81 34.50
N HIS A 11 -20.74 35.71 35.46
CA HIS A 11 -19.39 36.26 35.56
C HIS A 11 -18.35 35.22 36.05
N ALA A 12 -18.75 34.30 36.91
CA ALA A 12 -17.87 33.23 37.37
C ALA A 12 -17.63 32.18 36.29
N ALA A 13 -18.62 31.89 35.44
CA ALA A 13 -18.49 30.98 34.30
C ALA A 13 -17.64 31.59 33.17
N LEU A 14 -17.79 32.90 32.92
CA LEU A 14 -16.96 33.64 31.95
C LEU A 14 -15.49 33.82 32.39
N LEU A 15 -15.23 33.93 33.70
CA LEU A 15 -13.86 34.01 34.22
C LEU A 15 -13.16 32.64 34.21
N SER A 16 -13.90 31.55 34.37
CA SER A 16 -13.30 30.21 34.28
C SER A 16 -12.95 29.82 32.85
N THR A 17 -13.71 30.29 31.86
CA THR A 17 -13.38 30.05 30.44
C THR A 17 -12.22 30.91 29.90
N ALA A 18 -11.98 32.11 30.52
CA ALA A 18 -10.88 32.98 30.10
C ALA A 18 -9.50 32.57 30.67
N LEU A 19 -9.46 31.64 31.65
CA LEU A 19 -8.21 31.15 32.26
C LEU A 19 -7.80 29.79 31.67
N CYS A 20 -8.69 29.13 30.92
CA CYS A 20 -8.40 27.91 30.21
C CYS A 20 -8.04 28.27 28.76
N GLY A 21 -6.77 28.08 28.38
CA GLY A 21 -6.34 28.27 26.99
C GLY A 21 -7.20 27.44 26.03
N PRO A 22 -7.05 27.65 24.73
CA PRO A 22 -7.91 27.02 23.71
C PRO A 22 -8.06 25.50 23.84
N GLY A 23 -7.10 24.82 24.51
CA GLY A 23 -7.13 23.37 24.71
C GLY A 23 -8.14 22.89 25.75
N ILE A 24 -8.58 23.71 26.68
CA ILE A 24 -9.51 23.27 27.75
C ILE A 24 -10.98 23.43 27.30
N THR A 25 -11.22 24.29 26.32
CA THR A 25 -12.56 24.37 25.71
C THR A 25 -12.95 23.10 25.01
N ASN A 26 -11.99 22.24 24.68
CA ASN A 26 -12.24 20.93 24.13
C ASN A 26 -12.74 19.90 25.14
N ALA A 27 -12.90 20.24 26.39
CA ALA A 27 -13.66 19.40 27.31
C ALA A 27 -15.09 19.11 26.82
N GLN A 28 -15.57 19.86 25.83
CA GLN A 28 -16.84 19.63 25.14
C GLN A 28 -16.64 19.10 23.72
N ASP A 29 -15.39 19.07 23.23
CA ASP A 29 -15.00 18.57 21.91
C ASP A 29 -15.91 19.09 20.77
N VAL A 30 -16.23 20.38 20.83
CA VAL A 30 -17.04 21.02 19.79
C VAL A 30 -16.12 21.42 18.64
N ILE A 31 -16.33 20.79 17.50
CA ILE A 31 -15.60 21.14 16.26
C ILE A 31 -16.38 22.23 15.53
N THR A 32 -15.71 23.33 15.26
CA THR A 32 -16.18 24.46 14.46
C THR A 32 -15.13 24.79 13.41
N ASP A 33 -15.46 25.67 12.47
CA ASP A 33 -14.50 26.11 11.42
C ASP A 33 -13.21 26.70 11.98
N ASP A 34 -13.22 27.16 13.24
CA ASP A 34 -12.04 27.72 13.93
C ASP A 34 -11.22 26.67 14.71
N THR A 35 -11.66 25.42 14.76
CA THR A 35 -11.06 24.39 15.61
C THR A 35 -10.13 23.43 14.89
N TYR A 36 -10.05 23.48 13.56
CA TYR A 36 -9.17 22.67 12.76
C TYR A 36 -8.66 23.41 11.52
N PHE A 37 -7.52 22.94 11.00
CA PHE A 37 -6.70 23.70 10.07
C PHE A 37 -7.35 23.84 8.68
N TYR A 38 -7.93 22.77 8.13
CA TYR A 38 -8.43 22.75 6.76
C TYR A 38 -9.94 22.90 6.62
N GLY A 39 -10.66 23.13 7.72
CA GLY A 39 -12.09 23.20 7.68
C GLY A 39 -12.79 21.88 7.39
N GLN A 40 -14.04 21.92 7.00
CA GLN A 40 -14.82 20.73 6.65
C GLN A 40 -14.81 20.48 5.16
N SER A 41 -14.92 19.20 4.75
CA SER A 41 -15.17 18.88 3.35
C SER A 41 -16.52 19.46 2.92
N PRO A 42 -16.58 20.27 1.85
CA PRO A 42 -17.86 20.77 1.34
C PRO A 42 -18.72 19.59 0.87
N PRO A 43 -20.03 19.56 1.20
CA PRO A 43 -20.90 18.46 0.81
C PRO A 43 -21.11 18.43 -0.70
N VAL A 44 -21.10 17.22 -1.28
CA VAL A 44 -21.38 16.98 -2.70
C VAL A 44 -22.54 16.00 -2.83
N TYR A 45 -23.70 16.49 -3.21
CA TYR A 45 -24.93 15.73 -3.39
C TYR A 45 -25.68 16.17 -4.65
N PRO A 46 -26.47 15.28 -5.25
CA PRO A 46 -26.65 13.85 -4.95
C PRO A 46 -25.43 13.02 -5.37
N SER A 47 -25.41 11.73 -4.95
CA SER A 47 -24.45 10.76 -5.52
C SER A 47 -24.71 10.63 -7.03
N PRO A 48 -23.68 10.74 -7.89
CA PRO A 48 -23.87 10.58 -9.32
C PRO A 48 -24.26 9.14 -9.66
N GLU A 49 -25.22 8.98 -10.55
CA GLU A 49 -25.56 7.67 -11.11
C GLU A 49 -24.41 7.16 -11.98
N MET A 50 -24.29 5.84 -12.09
CA MET A 50 -23.31 5.21 -12.97
C MET A 50 -23.60 5.58 -14.44
N PRO A 51 -22.67 6.23 -15.14
CA PRO A 51 -22.90 6.63 -16.53
C PRO A 51 -22.87 5.45 -17.51
N GLY A 52 -22.15 4.37 -17.18
CA GLY A 52 -22.01 3.18 -18.01
C GLY A 52 -21.34 3.45 -19.35
N ASN A 53 -20.27 4.24 -19.36
CA ASN A 53 -19.59 4.69 -20.56
C ASN A 53 -18.41 3.79 -20.96
N GLY A 54 -17.89 3.97 -22.15
CA GLY A 54 -16.68 3.32 -22.65
C GLY A 54 -16.73 1.80 -22.55
N SER A 55 -15.72 1.20 -21.93
CA SER A 55 -15.61 -0.24 -21.76
C SER A 55 -16.69 -0.85 -20.84
N TRP A 56 -17.38 -0.04 -20.05
CA TRP A 56 -18.44 -0.48 -19.14
C TRP A 56 -19.83 -0.57 -19.77
N ALA A 57 -20.03 -0.03 -20.96
CA ALA A 57 -21.36 0.08 -21.59
C ALA A 57 -22.11 -1.26 -21.70
N SER A 58 -21.40 -2.34 -22.04
CA SER A 58 -22.00 -3.68 -22.13
C SER A 58 -22.38 -4.24 -20.76
N ALA A 59 -21.50 -4.12 -19.78
CA ALA A 59 -21.72 -4.58 -18.40
C ALA A 59 -22.87 -3.78 -17.75
N TYR A 60 -22.89 -2.47 -17.91
CA TYR A 60 -23.94 -1.59 -17.44
C TYR A 60 -25.29 -1.96 -18.02
N SER A 61 -25.39 -2.14 -19.33
CA SER A 61 -26.65 -2.52 -19.99
C SER A 61 -27.20 -3.84 -19.45
N LYS A 62 -26.34 -4.85 -19.24
CA LYS A 62 -26.74 -6.11 -18.62
C LYS A 62 -27.16 -5.94 -17.16
N ALA A 63 -26.45 -5.10 -16.40
CA ALA A 63 -26.74 -4.82 -15.00
C ALA A 63 -28.11 -4.14 -14.85
N VAL A 64 -28.40 -3.12 -15.63
CA VAL A 64 -29.70 -2.44 -15.66
C VAL A 64 -30.81 -3.44 -15.99
N ALA A 65 -30.62 -4.32 -16.98
CA ALA A 65 -31.59 -5.33 -17.35
C ALA A 65 -31.86 -6.36 -16.22
N LEU A 66 -30.84 -6.74 -15.44
CA LEU A 66 -31.00 -7.65 -14.32
C LEU A 66 -31.63 -6.95 -13.11
N VAL A 67 -31.12 -5.77 -12.73
CA VAL A 67 -31.57 -5.00 -11.57
C VAL A 67 -33.01 -4.52 -11.73
N SER A 68 -33.46 -4.20 -12.96
CA SER A 68 -34.85 -3.83 -13.22
C SER A 68 -35.86 -4.95 -12.90
N GLN A 69 -35.42 -6.21 -12.83
CA GLN A 69 -36.25 -7.34 -12.44
C GLN A 69 -36.24 -7.58 -10.92
N MET A 70 -35.39 -6.87 -10.17
CA MET A 70 -35.29 -7.01 -8.72
C MET A 70 -36.33 -6.15 -8.00
N THR A 71 -36.90 -6.71 -6.95
CA THR A 71 -37.70 -5.93 -5.99
C THR A 71 -36.79 -4.95 -5.24
N MET A 72 -37.38 -3.93 -4.61
CA MET A 72 -36.64 -2.98 -3.76
C MET A 72 -35.88 -3.72 -2.63
N ALA A 73 -36.50 -4.71 -1.99
CA ALA A 73 -35.88 -5.50 -0.93
C ALA A 73 -34.67 -6.32 -1.44
N GLU A 74 -34.74 -6.87 -2.67
CA GLU A 74 -33.62 -7.59 -3.26
C GLU A 74 -32.48 -6.64 -3.61
N ARG A 75 -32.77 -5.44 -4.17
CA ARG A 75 -31.75 -4.42 -4.42
C ARG A 75 -31.05 -4.00 -3.12
N ALA A 76 -31.80 -3.75 -2.05
CA ALA A 76 -31.27 -3.42 -0.73
C ALA A 76 -30.44 -4.57 -0.13
N ASN A 77 -30.87 -5.82 -0.30
CA ASN A 77 -30.13 -6.99 0.17
C ASN A 77 -28.74 -7.14 -0.48
N LEU A 78 -28.58 -6.71 -1.75
CA LEU A 78 -27.27 -6.74 -2.41
C LEU A 78 -26.25 -5.79 -1.77
N THR A 79 -26.70 -4.70 -1.17
CA THR A 79 -25.84 -3.64 -0.62
C THR A 79 -25.34 -3.92 0.79
N VAL A 80 -25.76 -5.04 1.39
CA VAL A 80 -25.45 -5.39 2.77
C VAL A 80 -24.65 -6.69 2.83
N GLY A 81 -23.57 -6.68 3.59
CA GLY A 81 -22.80 -7.88 3.93
C GLY A 81 -23.61 -8.82 4.82
N LYS A 82 -23.34 -10.11 4.73
CA LYS A 82 -23.91 -11.14 5.59
C LYS A 82 -23.09 -11.30 6.85
N SER A 83 -23.76 -11.55 7.99
CA SER A 83 -23.13 -11.92 9.26
C SER A 83 -23.02 -13.44 9.46
N GLU A 84 -23.81 -14.21 8.71
CA GLU A 84 -23.86 -15.67 8.80
C GLU A 84 -23.83 -16.29 7.40
N GLY A 85 -23.47 -17.57 7.33
CA GLY A 85 -23.44 -18.31 6.07
C GLY A 85 -22.39 -17.82 5.09
N LEU A 86 -21.27 -17.27 5.59
CA LEU A 86 -20.18 -16.70 4.78
C LEU A 86 -19.44 -17.74 3.93
N ASN A 87 -19.55 -19.04 4.26
CA ASN A 87 -18.91 -20.13 3.53
C ASN A 87 -17.40 -19.92 3.28
N GLY A 88 -16.71 -19.31 4.26
CA GLY A 88 -15.28 -19.00 4.17
C GLY A 88 -14.95 -17.67 3.51
N CYS A 89 -15.91 -16.93 2.93
CA CYS A 89 -15.66 -15.55 2.49
C CYS A 89 -15.38 -14.65 3.69
N ASN A 90 -14.46 -13.69 3.55
CA ASN A 90 -14.35 -12.63 4.58
C ASN A 90 -15.58 -11.71 4.53
N GLY A 91 -16.09 -11.42 3.34
CA GLY A 91 -17.33 -10.72 3.11
C GLY A 91 -18.19 -11.40 2.05
N LEU A 92 -19.50 -11.39 2.24
CA LEU A 92 -20.45 -11.91 1.28
C LEU A 92 -21.66 -10.99 1.20
N THR A 93 -22.00 -10.51 -0.01
CA THR A 93 -23.23 -9.71 -0.19
C THR A 93 -24.46 -10.59 -0.23
N GLY A 94 -25.63 -9.98 -0.16
CA GLY A 94 -26.88 -10.66 -0.41
C GLY A 94 -26.96 -11.24 -1.82
N SER A 95 -27.81 -12.26 -1.98
CA SER A 95 -28.08 -12.97 -3.23
C SER A 95 -29.50 -12.77 -3.71
N VAL A 96 -29.75 -13.03 -5.00
CA VAL A 96 -31.10 -13.08 -5.63
C VAL A 96 -31.25 -14.39 -6.38
N PRO A 97 -31.53 -15.52 -5.68
CA PRO A 97 -31.50 -16.85 -6.27
C PRO A 97 -32.45 -17.02 -7.47
N ARG A 98 -33.65 -16.38 -7.43
CA ARG A 98 -34.61 -16.46 -8.55
C ARG A 98 -34.11 -15.84 -9.87
N LEU A 99 -33.06 -14.98 -9.78
CA LEU A 99 -32.40 -14.36 -10.92
C LEU A 99 -30.98 -14.94 -11.14
N ASN A 100 -30.66 -16.03 -10.47
CA ASN A 100 -29.37 -16.73 -10.54
C ASN A 100 -28.18 -15.85 -10.15
N PHE A 101 -28.40 -14.82 -9.31
CA PHE A 101 -27.31 -14.02 -8.72
C PHE A 101 -26.99 -14.54 -7.30
N LYS A 102 -25.77 -15.10 -7.16
CA LYS A 102 -25.36 -15.82 -5.93
C LYS A 102 -24.87 -14.89 -4.82
N GLY A 103 -24.70 -13.59 -5.09
CA GLY A 103 -23.98 -12.65 -4.26
C GLY A 103 -22.51 -12.54 -4.66
N ILE A 104 -21.78 -11.66 -3.98
CA ILE A 104 -20.37 -11.38 -4.24
C ILE A 104 -19.55 -11.82 -3.03
N CYS A 105 -18.69 -12.81 -3.21
CA CYS A 105 -17.73 -13.26 -2.20
C CYS A 105 -16.45 -12.43 -2.30
N MET A 106 -16.04 -11.85 -1.17
CA MET A 106 -14.84 -11.01 -1.03
C MET A 106 -13.85 -11.67 -0.10
N ASN A 107 -12.55 -11.56 -0.39
CA ASN A 107 -11.50 -12.02 0.52
C ASN A 107 -10.26 -11.13 0.44
N ASP A 108 -9.47 -11.13 1.52
CA ASP A 108 -8.25 -10.34 1.60
C ASP A 108 -7.15 -10.84 0.67
N ALA A 109 -6.29 -9.93 0.23
CA ALA A 109 -5.43 -10.09 -0.91
C ALA A 109 -4.02 -9.48 -0.79
N GLY A 110 -3.56 -9.06 0.37
CA GLY A 110 -2.24 -8.44 0.51
C GLY A 110 -1.13 -9.36 -0.02
N ASN A 111 -0.91 -10.49 0.64
CA ASN A 111 0.05 -11.53 0.26
C ASN A 111 -0.57 -12.72 -0.49
N GLY A 112 -1.83 -12.65 -0.85
CA GLY A 112 -2.59 -13.74 -1.45
C GLY A 112 -3.87 -14.05 -0.69
N LEU A 113 -4.59 -15.08 -1.14
CA LEU A 113 -5.85 -15.47 -0.55
C LEU A 113 -5.66 -15.96 0.88
N ARG A 114 -6.35 -15.33 1.82
CA ARG A 114 -6.28 -15.62 3.26
C ARG A 114 -7.27 -16.71 3.67
N ASP A 115 -7.03 -17.30 4.84
CA ASP A 115 -7.89 -18.28 5.49
C ASP A 115 -8.24 -19.49 4.61
N THR A 116 -7.31 -19.91 3.75
CA THR A 116 -7.49 -21.08 2.90
C THR A 116 -6.18 -21.82 2.64
N GLU A 117 -6.30 -23.10 2.38
CA GLU A 117 -5.20 -23.98 2.00
C GLU A 117 -4.95 -23.99 0.50
N LEU A 118 -3.81 -24.56 0.06
CA LEU A 118 -3.49 -24.81 -1.34
C LEU A 118 -3.53 -23.55 -2.22
N VAL A 119 -3.05 -22.46 -1.68
CA VAL A 119 -2.76 -21.17 -2.32
C VAL A 119 -1.30 -20.79 -2.06
N ASN A 120 -0.77 -19.82 -2.77
CA ASN A 120 0.58 -19.30 -2.54
C ASN A 120 0.58 -18.09 -1.62
N SER A 121 1.72 -17.82 -0.97
CA SER A 121 2.03 -16.57 -0.29
C SER A 121 2.97 -15.75 -1.16
N TRP A 122 2.43 -14.68 -1.71
CA TRP A 122 3.08 -13.79 -2.66
C TRP A 122 3.87 -12.69 -1.95
N PRO A 123 4.86 -12.05 -2.59
CA PRO A 123 5.52 -10.87 -2.02
C PRO A 123 4.55 -9.77 -1.66
N SER A 124 4.82 -9.05 -0.57
CA SER A 124 3.98 -7.94 -0.09
C SER A 124 4.04 -6.71 -0.98
N GLY A 125 3.15 -5.73 -0.75
CA GLY A 125 3.11 -4.47 -1.47
C GLY A 125 4.45 -3.74 -1.45
N VAL A 126 5.04 -3.51 -0.28
CA VAL A 126 6.35 -2.83 -0.13
C VAL A 126 7.48 -3.53 -0.89
N HIS A 127 7.45 -4.87 -0.96
CA HIS A 127 8.42 -5.66 -1.71
C HIS A 127 8.25 -5.48 -3.22
N MET A 128 6.99 -5.40 -3.68
CA MET A 128 6.68 -5.12 -5.09
C MET A 128 7.04 -3.68 -5.46
N GLY A 129 6.79 -2.71 -4.58
CA GLY A 129 7.28 -1.34 -4.74
C GLY A 129 8.79 -1.29 -4.90
N ALA A 130 9.54 -2.01 -4.05
CA ALA A 130 10.99 -2.12 -4.13
C ALA A 130 11.50 -2.81 -5.42
N SER A 131 10.65 -3.58 -6.09
CA SER A 131 11.02 -4.18 -7.40
C SER A 131 11.10 -3.17 -8.52
N TRP A 132 10.34 -2.08 -8.47
CA TRP A 132 10.19 -1.09 -9.55
C TRP A 132 9.87 -1.72 -10.90
N ASN A 133 9.19 -2.86 -10.92
CA ASN A 133 8.94 -3.65 -12.12
C ASN A 133 7.45 -3.74 -12.44
N LYS A 134 7.00 -2.92 -13.37
CA LYS A 134 5.60 -2.86 -13.84
C LYS A 134 5.11 -4.22 -14.36
N ASN A 135 5.91 -4.86 -15.19
CA ASN A 135 5.56 -6.15 -15.82
C ASN A 135 5.46 -7.29 -14.80
N LEU A 136 6.43 -7.39 -13.89
CA LEU A 136 6.42 -8.38 -12.80
C LEU A 136 5.20 -8.20 -11.91
N THR A 137 4.85 -6.97 -11.59
CA THR A 137 3.71 -6.62 -10.74
C THR A 137 2.38 -7.01 -11.41
N TYR A 138 2.23 -6.77 -12.72
CA TYR A 138 1.09 -7.27 -13.49
C TYR A 138 0.96 -8.80 -13.38
N HIS A 139 2.05 -9.52 -13.65
CA HIS A 139 2.02 -10.98 -13.61
C HIS A 139 1.78 -11.53 -12.20
N ARG A 140 2.30 -10.86 -11.16
CA ARG A 140 1.96 -11.21 -9.76
C ARG A 140 0.46 -11.07 -9.54
N GLY A 141 -0.13 -9.92 -9.91
CA GLY A 141 -1.57 -9.67 -9.79
C GLY A 141 -2.40 -10.73 -10.51
N TYR A 142 -2.06 -11.04 -11.75
CA TYR A 142 -2.74 -12.02 -12.59
C TYR A 142 -2.72 -13.44 -12.01
N ASN A 143 -1.54 -13.91 -11.61
CA ASN A 143 -1.40 -15.28 -11.09
C ASN A 143 -2.04 -15.41 -9.70
N MET A 144 -1.86 -14.42 -8.83
CA MET A 144 -2.52 -14.37 -7.52
C MET A 144 -4.05 -14.39 -7.67
N ALA A 145 -4.61 -13.59 -8.57
CA ALA A 145 -6.04 -13.55 -8.83
C ALA A 145 -6.57 -14.83 -9.46
N GLY A 146 -5.75 -15.57 -10.20
CA GLY A 146 -6.06 -16.91 -10.68
C GLY A 146 -6.38 -17.88 -9.53
N GLU A 147 -5.72 -17.74 -8.39
CA GLU A 147 -6.01 -18.52 -7.18
C GLU A 147 -7.35 -18.12 -6.56
N PHE A 148 -7.66 -16.81 -6.49
CA PHE A 148 -8.98 -16.31 -6.08
C PHE A 148 -10.08 -16.88 -6.97
N LYS A 149 -9.91 -16.82 -8.29
CA LYS A 149 -10.88 -17.37 -9.25
C LYS A 149 -11.10 -18.85 -9.04
N THR A 150 -10.03 -19.64 -8.92
CA THR A 150 -10.10 -21.09 -8.74
C THR A 150 -10.81 -21.46 -7.43
N LYS A 151 -10.69 -20.65 -6.40
CA LYS A 151 -11.42 -20.80 -5.13
C LYS A 151 -12.85 -20.24 -5.16
N GLY A 152 -13.30 -19.65 -6.28
CA GLY A 152 -14.65 -19.09 -6.43
C GLY A 152 -14.86 -17.74 -5.73
N ILE A 153 -13.79 -16.95 -5.54
CA ILE A 153 -13.84 -15.62 -4.94
C ILE A 153 -14.03 -14.56 -6.02
N ASN A 154 -15.00 -13.67 -5.83
CA ASN A 154 -15.35 -12.63 -6.81
C ASN A 154 -14.46 -11.38 -6.72
N VAL A 155 -14.06 -11.00 -5.49
CA VAL A 155 -13.35 -9.75 -5.20
C VAL A 155 -12.10 -10.03 -4.40
N ALA A 156 -10.96 -9.57 -4.88
CA ALA A 156 -9.73 -9.45 -4.13
C ALA A 156 -9.68 -8.07 -3.46
N LEU A 157 -9.59 -8.02 -2.12
CA LEU A 157 -9.54 -6.78 -1.33
C LEU A 157 -8.14 -6.16 -1.36
N GLY A 158 -7.76 -5.65 -2.50
CA GLY A 158 -6.49 -5.03 -2.84
C GLY A 158 -6.44 -4.59 -4.31
N PRO A 159 -5.36 -3.91 -4.75
CA PRO A 159 -4.15 -3.53 -4.01
C PRO A 159 -4.35 -2.42 -2.97
N VAL A 160 -3.36 -2.28 -2.07
CA VAL A 160 -3.30 -1.19 -1.10
C VAL A 160 -2.44 -0.07 -1.68
N VAL A 161 -3.01 1.14 -1.75
CA VAL A 161 -2.33 2.38 -2.19
C VAL A 161 -2.33 3.47 -1.11
N GLY A 162 -2.93 3.23 0.00
CA GLY A 162 -2.87 3.97 1.26
C GLY A 162 -2.92 2.99 2.44
N PRO A 163 -2.01 3.07 3.41
CA PRO A 163 -1.10 4.17 3.69
C PRO A 163 0.08 4.30 2.70
N PHE A 164 0.55 5.57 2.54
CA PHE A 164 1.80 5.91 1.85
C PHE A 164 3.05 5.82 2.74
N GLY A 165 2.88 5.66 4.04
CA GLY A 165 3.98 5.79 4.97
C GLY A 165 4.29 7.24 5.37
N ARG A 166 3.28 8.13 5.34
CA ARG A 166 3.34 9.45 5.97
C ARG A 166 3.86 9.37 7.40
N VAL A 167 3.39 8.37 8.12
CA VAL A 167 3.87 8.01 9.45
C VAL A 167 4.84 6.83 9.31
N PRO A 168 6.17 7.04 9.44
CA PRO A 168 7.17 5.98 9.20
C PRO A 168 6.98 4.74 10.06
N ILE A 169 6.43 4.89 11.27
CA ILE A 169 6.11 3.78 12.18
C ILE A 169 4.76 3.12 11.89
N GLY A 170 4.03 3.54 10.84
CA GLY A 170 2.69 3.06 10.52
C GLY A 170 2.61 1.54 10.39
N GLY A 171 1.63 0.93 11.08
CA GLY A 171 1.50 -0.53 11.19
C GLY A 171 1.21 -1.25 9.88
N ARG A 172 0.61 -0.57 8.90
CA ARG A 172 0.21 -1.13 7.59
C ARG A 172 1.03 -0.62 6.41
N ASN A 173 2.14 0.09 6.64
CA ASN A 173 2.98 0.58 5.55
C ASN A 173 3.47 -0.55 4.62
N TRP A 174 3.66 -1.75 5.14
CA TRP A 174 4.09 -2.91 4.37
C TRP A 174 3.08 -3.40 3.31
N GLU A 175 1.80 -3.09 3.50
CA GLU A 175 0.75 -3.43 2.53
C GLU A 175 0.75 -2.47 1.33
N GLY A 176 1.15 -1.21 1.56
CA GLY A 176 1.37 -0.21 0.53
C GLY A 176 2.61 -0.50 -0.32
N MET A 177 2.74 0.22 -1.42
CA MET A 177 3.82 -0.01 -2.39
C MET A 177 5.07 0.80 -2.04
N ASP A 178 4.92 2.06 -1.68
CA ASP A 178 6.01 3.03 -1.49
C ASP A 178 5.49 4.36 -0.93
N THR A 179 6.40 5.33 -0.79
CA THR A 179 6.10 6.69 -0.29
C THR A 179 5.95 7.74 -1.41
N ASP A 180 5.97 7.33 -2.69
CA ASP A 180 5.82 8.23 -3.82
C ASP A 180 4.52 7.96 -4.60
N PRO A 181 3.66 8.98 -4.84
CA PRO A 181 2.37 8.79 -5.51
C PRO A 181 2.48 8.30 -6.95
N TYR A 182 3.53 8.67 -7.67
CA TYR A 182 3.75 8.23 -9.05
C TYR A 182 4.13 6.75 -9.10
N LEU A 183 5.13 6.33 -8.30
CA LEU A 183 5.53 4.92 -8.22
C LEU A 183 4.35 4.06 -7.76
N SER A 184 3.69 4.45 -6.67
CA SER A 184 2.52 3.75 -6.13
C SER A 184 1.42 3.61 -7.18
N GLY A 185 1.08 4.70 -7.87
CA GLY A 185 0.06 4.70 -8.91
C GLY A 185 0.37 3.75 -10.04
N LYS A 186 1.60 3.78 -10.57
CA LYS A 186 2.02 2.93 -11.70
C LYS A 186 2.07 1.44 -11.32
N ILE A 187 2.62 1.11 -10.15
CA ILE A 187 2.69 -0.28 -9.65
C ILE A 187 1.29 -0.82 -9.31
N ALA A 188 0.45 -0.02 -8.64
CA ALA A 188 -0.90 -0.42 -8.29
C ALA A 188 -1.80 -0.57 -9.52
N ALA A 189 -1.68 0.30 -10.53
CA ALA A 189 -2.42 0.18 -11.78
C ALA A 189 -2.13 -1.15 -12.49
N GLN A 190 -0.87 -1.58 -12.54
CA GLN A 190 -0.48 -2.88 -13.09
C GLN A 190 -1.06 -4.05 -12.26
N THR A 191 -1.09 -3.91 -10.92
CA THR A 191 -1.73 -4.92 -10.06
C THR A 191 -3.21 -5.04 -10.35
N VAL A 192 -3.93 -3.89 -10.50
CA VAL A 192 -5.36 -3.87 -10.88
C VAL A 192 -5.57 -4.54 -12.22
N SER A 193 -4.79 -4.19 -13.23
CA SER A 193 -4.88 -4.80 -14.56
C SER A 193 -4.69 -6.31 -14.50
N GLY A 194 -3.63 -6.78 -13.80
CA GLY A 194 -3.38 -8.21 -13.64
C GLY A 194 -4.53 -8.94 -12.94
N ILE A 195 -5.03 -8.41 -11.83
CA ILE A 195 -6.16 -9.01 -11.09
C ILE A 195 -7.40 -9.10 -11.98
N GLN A 196 -7.74 -8.04 -12.70
CA GLN A 196 -8.97 -7.96 -13.48
C GLN A 196 -8.90 -8.75 -14.79
N ASP A 197 -7.73 -8.85 -15.42
CA ASP A 197 -7.53 -9.72 -16.57
C ASP A 197 -7.68 -11.23 -16.22
N ALA A 198 -7.47 -11.60 -14.96
CA ALA A 198 -7.81 -12.94 -14.48
C ALA A 198 -9.33 -13.13 -14.24
N GLY A 199 -10.13 -12.06 -14.31
CA GLY A 199 -11.58 -12.08 -14.13
C GLY A 199 -12.03 -11.87 -12.67
N ILE A 200 -11.20 -11.27 -11.83
CA ILE A 200 -11.47 -10.96 -10.42
C ILE A 200 -11.60 -9.43 -10.26
N ILE A 201 -12.56 -8.99 -9.47
CA ILE A 201 -12.74 -7.58 -9.15
C ILE A 201 -11.61 -7.17 -8.20
N ALA A 202 -10.81 -6.18 -8.60
CA ALA A 202 -9.85 -5.51 -7.72
C ALA A 202 -10.58 -4.45 -6.86
N SER A 203 -10.38 -4.50 -5.54
CA SER A 203 -10.90 -3.52 -4.58
C SER A 203 -9.76 -2.69 -4.03
N VAL A 204 -9.48 -1.55 -4.66
CA VAL A 204 -8.38 -0.66 -4.28
C VAL A 204 -8.67 -0.02 -2.92
N LYS A 205 -7.68 -0.02 -2.01
CA LYS A 205 -7.86 0.42 -0.63
C LYS A 205 -6.65 1.19 -0.09
N HIS A 206 -6.79 1.97 0.98
CA HIS A 206 -8.02 2.40 1.67
C HIS A 206 -8.32 3.86 1.31
N PHE A 207 -9.50 4.13 0.79
CA PHE A 207 -9.90 5.44 0.30
C PHE A 207 -10.54 6.26 1.44
N ILE A 208 -9.88 7.28 2.10
CA ILE A 208 -8.60 7.88 1.75
C ILE A 208 -7.97 8.50 3.01
N GLY A 209 -6.65 8.54 3.05
CA GLY A 209 -5.93 9.24 4.14
C GLY A 209 -5.80 8.44 5.45
N ASN A 210 -5.91 7.11 5.44
CA ASN A 210 -5.66 6.24 6.59
C ASN A 210 -4.15 5.96 6.72
N GLU A 211 -3.40 6.91 7.30
CA GLU A 211 -1.94 6.88 7.34
C GLU A 211 -1.37 6.36 8.68
N GLN A 212 -2.24 6.03 9.65
CA GLN A 212 -1.85 5.54 10.96
C GLN A 212 -2.88 4.56 11.51
N GLU A 213 -2.43 3.62 12.33
CA GLU A 213 -3.32 2.69 13.04
C GLU A 213 -3.85 3.30 14.35
N TYR A 214 -3.08 4.17 14.96
CA TYR A 214 -3.45 4.84 16.21
C TYR A 214 -4.73 5.66 16.04
N LYS A 215 -5.76 5.28 16.82
CA LYS A 215 -7.10 5.91 16.78
C LYS A 215 -7.79 5.87 15.40
N ARG A 216 -7.46 4.93 14.52
CA ARG A 216 -8.12 4.80 13.22
C ARG A 216 -9.62 4.48 13.33
N ASN A 217 -10.01 3.77 14.40
CA ASN A 217 -11.38 3.38 14.71
C ASN A 217 -11.92 4.16 15.93
N PRO A 218 -13.25 4.39 16.02
CA PRO A 218 -13.84 4.95 17.22
C PRO A 218 -13.73 3.94 18.39
N SER A 219 -13.59 4.48 19.60
CA SER A 219 -13.54 3.68 20.83
C SER A 219 -14.28 4.38 21.98
N GLY A 220 -15.32 3.76 22.50
CA GLY A 220 -16.17 4.38 23.50
C GLY A 220 -16.79 5.68 23.00
N ASN A 221 -16.51 6.80 23.67
CA ASN A 221 -16.98 8.13 23.29
C ASN A 221 -15.97 8.90 22.41
N VAL A 222 -14.87 8.26 21.99
CA VAL A 222 -13.85 8.88 21.16
C VAL A 222 -14.07 8.48 19.71
N SER A 223 -14.23 9.46 18.82
CA SER A 223 -14.31 9.23 17.38
C SER A 223 -12.97 8.78 16.82
N ALA A 224 -12.97 8.23 15.61
CA ALA A 224 -11.74 7.98 14.88
C ALA A 224 -10.96 9.29 14.64
N VAL A 225 -9.65 9.19 14.45
CA VAL A 225 -8.81 10.33 14.06
C VAL A 225 -9.30 10.93 12.73
N SER A 226 -9.25 12.25 12.64
CA SER A 226 -9.52 12.97 11.39
C SER A 226 -8.20 13.28 10.69
N SER A 227 -8.02 12.77 9.49
CA SER A 227 -6.97 13.17 8.55
C SER A 227 -7.41 14.48 7.88
N ASN A 228 -6.79 15.60 8.29
CA ASN A 228 -7.13 16.91 7.77
C ASN A 228 -6.18 17.25 6.62
N ILE A 229 -6.66 17.08 5.40
CA ILE A 229 -5.87 17.15 4.17
C ILE A 229 -6.39 18.32 3.33
N ASP A 230 -5.51 19.25 2.97
CA ASP A 230 -5.84 20.34 2.06
C ASP A 230 -6.06 19.83 0.62
N ASP A 231 -6.72 20.64 -0.19
CA ASP A 231 -7.15 20.25 -1.53
C ASP A 231 -5.98 19.95 -2.49
N LYS A 232 -4.88 20.73 -2.41
CA LYS A 232 -3.68 20.50 -3.23
C LYS A 232 -3.00 19.19 -2.85
N THR A 233 -2.77 18.98 -1.59
CA THR A 233 -2.16 17.74 -1.06
C THR A 233 -3.02 16.51 -1.37
N MET A 234 -4.36 16.67 -1.28
CA MET A 234 -5.29 15.62 -1.65
C MET A 234 -5.08 15.17 -3.09
N HIS A 235 -5.03 16.08 -4.06
CA HIS A 235 -4.91 15.74 -5.48
C HIS A 235 -3.50 15.29 -5.88
N GLU A 236 -2.47 15.99 -5.41
CA GLU A 236 -1.09 15.74 -5.86
C GLU A 236 -0.44 14.55 -5.16
N LEU A 237 -1.01 14.07 -4.02
CA LEU A 237 -0.46 12.99 -3.23
C LEU A 237 -1.45 11.84 -3.06
N TYR A 238 -2.49 12.02 -2.25
CA TYR A 238 -3.35 10.92 -1.79
C TYR A 238 -4.30 10.39 -2.85
N LEU A 239 -4.88 11.26 -3.69
CA LEU A 239 -5.77 10.88 -4.77
C LEU A 239 -5.03 10.36 -6.01
N TRP A 240 -3.75 10.72 -6.18
CA TRP A 240 -2.94 10.39 -7.36
C TRP A 240 -2.95 8.91 -7.72
N PRO A 241 -2.60 7.96 -6.83
CA PRO A 241 -2.59 6.54 -7.18
C PRO A 241 -4.00 5.97 -7.37
N PHE A 242 -5.01 6.52 -6.70
CA PHE A 242 -6.40 6.13 -6.99
C PHE A 242 -6.80 6.53 -8.41
N ALA A 243 -6.37 7.70 -8.90
CA ALA A 243 -6.60 8.10 -10.29
C ALA A 243 -5.96 7.11 -11.27
N ASP A 244 -4.70 6.67 -11.04
CA ASP A 244 -4.04 5.66 -11.88
C ASP A 244 -4.77 4.30 -11.82
N THR A 245 -5.22 3.86 -10.65
CA THR A 245 -5.93 2.58 -10.51
C THR A 245 -7.34 2.62 -11.09
N VAL A 246 -8.07 3.75 -10.97
CA VAL A 246 -9.36 3.95 -11.63
C VAL A 246 -9.18 4.00 -13.15
N HIS A 247 -8.11 4.66 -13.63
CA HIS A 247 -7.77 4.67 -15.07
C HIS A 247 -7.48 3.26 -15.60
N ALA A 248 -6.84 2.41 -14.79
CA ALA A 248 -6.63 0.99 -15.10
C ALA A 248 -7.92 0.15 -15.02
N GLY A 249 -9.05 0.76 -14.69
CA GLY A 249 -10.37 0.12 -14.71
C GLY A 249 -10.81 -0.52 -13.40
N ALA A 250 -10.24 -0.15 -12.25
CA ALA A 250 -10.65 -0.69 -10.95
C ALA A 250 -12.17 -0.74 -10.80
N ALA A 251 -12.70 -1.91 -10.44
CA ALA A 251 -14.14 -2.16 -10.37
C ALA A 251 -14.72 -2.06 -8.95
N CYS A 252 -13.86 -1.92 -7.95
CA CYS A 252 -14.22 -1.68 -6.56
C CYS A 252 -13.20 -0.76 -5.89
N VAL A 253 -13.67 0.08 -4.95
CA VAL A 253 -12.84 0.89 -4.07
C VAL A 253 -13.36 0.72 -2.64
N MET A 254 -12.46 0.54 -1.66
CA MET A 254 -12.82 0.43 -0.25
C MET A 254 -12.55 1.75 0.46
N CYS A 255 -13.57 2.35 1.07
CA CYS A 255 -13.42 3.53 1.91
C CYS A 255 -12.79 3.16 3.27
N SER A 256 -11.99 4.07 3.81
CA SER A 256 -11.17 3.84 5.01
C SER A 256 -11.90 4.06 6.34
N TYR A 257 -11.27 3.66 7.45
CA TYR A 257 -11.82 3.79 8.81
C TYR A 257 -11.84 5.20 9.35
N ASN A 258 -10.79 5.98 9.06
CA ASN A 258 -10.57 7.31 9.61
C ASN A 258 -11.65 8.32 9.19
N ARG A 259 -11.68 9.44 9.89
CA ARG A 259 -12.37 10.62 9.36
C ARG A 259 -11.46 11.37 8.38
N LEU A 260 -12.06 12.02 7.42
CA LEU A 260 -11.42 12.93 6.47
C LEU A 260 -12.06 14.30 6.63
N ASN A 261 -11.27 15.30 7.02
CA ASN A 261 -11.76 16.66 7.28
C ASN A 261 -13.04 16.62 8.13
N ASN A 262 -12.98 15.85 9.23
CA ASN A 262 -14.02 15.64 10.24
C ASN A 262 -15.25 14.81 9.86
N SER A 263 -15.34 14.28 8.65
CA SER A 263 -16.39 13.33 8.26
C SER A 263 -15.78 11.95 8.03
N TYR A 264 -16.39 10.87 8.57
CA TYR A 264 -15.91 9.51 8.30
C TYR A 264 -15.79 9.25 6.81
N ALA A 265 -14.69 8.65 6.37
CA ALA A 265 -14.41 8.45 4.95
C ALA A 265 -15.55 7.73 4.21
N CYS A 266 -16.19 6.74 4.86
CA CYS A 266 -17.32 6.00 4.31
C CYS A 266 -18.65 6.78 4.29
N GLN A 267 -18.69 8.02 4.76
CA GLN A 267 -19.83 8.94 4.67
C GLN A 267 -19.43 10.34 4.18
N ASN A 268 -18.21 10.49 3.67
CA ASN A 268 -17.72 11.77 3.16
C ASN A 268 -18.12 11.94 1.69
N SER A 269 -19.13 12.77 1.44
CA SER A 269 -19.66 12.99 0.10
C SER A 269 -18.70 13.72 -0.83
N LYS A 270 -17.81 14.61 -0.31
CA LYS A 270 -16.75 15.21 -1.15
C LYS A 270 -15.80 14.12 -1.66
N ALA A 271 -15.38 13.19 -0.81
CA ALA A 271 -14.47 12.11 -1.21
C ALA A 271 -15.13 11.15 -2.21
N GLN A 272 -16.30 10.59 -1.85
CA GLN A 272 -16.89 9.52 -2.65
C GLN A 272 -17.68 10.03 -3.88
N ASN A 273 -18.54 11.03 -3.69
CA ASN A 273 -19.32 11.59 -4.79
C ASN A 273 -18.50 12.56 -5.64
N GLY A 274 -17.77 13.48 -4.97
CA GLY A 274 -17.00 14.53 -5.63
C GLY A 274 -15.75 13.99 -6.31
N LEU A 275 -14.77 13.55 -5.51
CA LEU A 275 -13.48 13.13 -6.04
C LEU A 275 -13.57 11.80 -6.80
N LEU A 276 -14.09 10.74 -6.17
CA LEU A 276 -14.05 9.41 -6.78
C LEU A 276 -15.03 9.26 -7.94
N LYS A 277 -16.35 9.50 -7.71
CA LYS A 277 -17.37 9.21 -8.72
C LYS A 277 -17.50 10.28 -9.81
N THR A 278 -17.34 11.57 -9.47
CA THR A 278 -17.48 12.67 -10.42
C THR A 278 -16.17 13.02 -11.10
N GLU A 279 -15.13 13.36 -10.32
CA GLU A 279 -13.88 13.83 -10.90
C GLU A 279 -13.09 12.70 -11.56
N LEU A 280 -12.93 11.57 -10.87
CA LEU A 280 -12.24 10.39 -11.43
C LEU A 280 -13.15 9.52 -12.32
N GLY A 281 -14.43 9.82 -12.45
CA GLY A 281 -15.34 9.06 -13.32
C GLY A 281 -15.44 7.58 -12.96
N PHE A 282 -15.43 7.25 -11.67
CA PHE A 282 -15.45 5.86 -11.21
C PHE A 282 -16.76 5.16 -11.47
N GLU A 283 -16.74 4.08 -12.24
CA GLU A 283 -17.89 3.29 -12.67
C GLU A 283 -18.26 2.17 -11.70
N GLY A 284 -17.29 1.63 -10.95
CA GLY A 284 -17.47 0.52 -10.02
C GLY A 284 -18.27 0.87 -8.77
N PHE A 285 -18.25 -0.01 -7.77
CA PHE A 285 -18.93 0.20 -6.49
C PHE A 285 -17.94 0.53 -5.36
N VAL A 286 -18.41 1.27 -4.36
CA VAL A 286 -17.67 1.56 -3.13
C VAL A 286 -18.11 0.60 -2.03
N VAL A 287 -17.17 -0.13 -1.45
CA VAL A 287 -17.38 -0.99 -0.28
C VAL A 287 -16.81 -0.32 0.98
N SER A 288 -17.48 -0.47 2.13
CA SER A 288 -16.91 -0.02 3.41
C SER A 288 -15.79 -0.96 3.85
N ASP A 289 -14.80 -0.42 4.57
CA ASP A 289 -13.97 -1.25 5.42
C ASP A 289 -14.83 -1.90 6.54
N TRP A 290 -14.30 -2.95 7.22
CA TRP A 290 -15.07 -3.80 8.14
C TRP A 290 -15.52 -3.04 9.38
N GLY A 291 -16.83 -2.72 9.43
CA GLY A 291 -17.42 -1.92 10.50
C GLY A 291 -17.24 -0.41 10.35
N ALA A 292 -16.79 0.09 9.20
CA ALA A 292 -16.55 1.52 8.95
C ALA A 292 -17.82 2.32 8.62
N LEU A 293 -19.01 1.69 8.66
CA LEU A 293 -20.28 2.39 8.52
C LEU A 293 -20.69 3.04 9.84
N HIS A 294 -20.77 4.37 9.88
CA HIS A 294 -21.13 5.15 11.07
C HIS A 294 -22.40 6.01 10.88
N ALA A 295 -23.02 5.96 9.69
CA ALA A 295 -24.28 6.67 9.39
C ALA A 295 -25.26 5.74 8.65
N GLY A 296 -26.55 5.99 8.80
CA GLY A 296 -27.60 5.24 8.10
C GLY A 296 -27.63 5.55 6.60
N HIS A 297 -28.79 5.95 6.07
CA HIS A 297 -28.96 6.32 4.64
C HIS A 297 -28.05 7.46 4.19
N ALA A 298 -27.61 8.33 5.10
CA ALA A 298 -26.67 9.41 4.77
C ALA A 298 -25.33 8.90 4.18
N ALA A 299 -24.84 7.70 4.61
CA ALA A 299 -23.67 7.10 3.98
C ALA A 299 -23.96 6.62 2.55
N ALA A 300 -25.15 6.09 2.29
CA ALA A 300 -25.58 5.73 0.93
C ALA A 300 -25.64 6.98 0.03
N GLU A 301 -26.25 8.07 0.49
CA GLU A 301 -26.31 9.33 -0.24
C GLU A 301 -24.91 9.93 -0.47
N ALA A 302 -23.99 9.74 0.48
CA ALA A 302 -22.61 10.19 0.37
C ALA A 302 -21.76 9.36 -0.63
N GLY A 303 -22.29 8.25 -1.16
CA GLY A 303 -21.63 7.48 -2.22
C GLY A 303 -21.29 6.04 -1.87
N LEU A 304 -21.47 5.59 -0.62
CA LEU A 304 -21.24 4.21 -0.23
C LEU A 304 -22.26 3.27 -0.90
N ASP A 305 -21.79 2.17 -1.50
CA ASP A 305 -22.62 1.23 -2.23
C ASP A 305 -22.82 -0.10 -1.49
N VAL A 306 -21.83 -0.55 -0.72
CA VAL A 306 -21.87 -1.82 0.02
C VAL A 306 -21.31 -1.63 1.42
N VAL A 307 -22.01 -2.12 2.44
CA VAL A 307 -21.49 -2.18 3.82
C VAL A 307 -20.95 -3.57 4.14
N MET A 308 -19.77 -3.64 4.78
CA MET A 308 -19.16 -4.87 5.29
C MET A 308 -18.75 -4.71 6.76
N PRO A 309 -18.95 -5.76 7.60
CA PRO A 309 -19.88 -6.89 7.38
C PRO A 309 -21.34 -6.39 7.32
N SER A 310 -22.29 -7.00 7.97
CA SER A 310 -23.64 -6.43 8.15
C SER A 310 -23.62 -5.28 9.16
N SER A 311 -24.60 -4.39 9.09
CA SER A 311 -24.76 -3.29 10.04
C SER A 311 -26.23 -3.05 10.39
N ASP A 312 -26.52 -2.87 11.68
CA ASP A 312 -27.84 -2.49 12.15
C ASP A 312 -28.31 -1.15 11.55
N LEU A 313 -27.40 -0.27 11.14
CA LEU A 313 -27.74 1.02 10.53
C LEU A 313 -28.45 0.86 9.18
N TRP A 314 -28.06 -0.13 8.37
CA TRP A 314 -28.73 -0.47 7.11
C TRP A 314 -29.71 -1.63 7.26
N GLY A 315 -29.63 -2.38 8.37
CA GLY A 315 -30.37 -3.60 8.63
C GLY A 315 -29.65 -4.82 8.02
N VAL A 316 -29.89 -6.01 8.56
CA VAL A 316 -29.19 -7.25 8.16
C VAL A 316 -29.52 -7.74 6.75
N SER A 317 -30.56 -7.17 6.13
CA SER A 317 -30.97 -7.43 4.74
C SER A 317 -31.33 -6.14 3.99
N GLY A 318 -30.88 -4.98 4.49
CA GLY A 318 -31.15 -3.68 3.89
C GLY A 318 -32.53 -3.11 4.22
N GLU A 319 -33.21 -3.63 5.24
CA GLU A 319 -34.57 -3.20 5.60
C GLU A 319 -34.66 -1.74 6.01
N ASN A 320 -33.62 -1.17 6.61
CA ASN A 320 -33.56 0.25 6.97
C ASN A 320 -33.36 1.14 5.74
N LEU A 321 -32.67 0.66 4.71
CA LEU A 321 -32.58 1.37 3.42
C LEU A 321 -33.92 1.35 2.70
N THR A 322 -34.63 0.23 2.67
CA THR A 322 -35.96 0.17 2.09
C THR A 322 -36.95 1.07 2.84
N ALA A 323 -36.86 1.14 4.17
CA ALA A 323 -37.64 2.07 4.97
C ALA A 323 -37.30 3.54 4.66
N SER A 324 -36.04 3.86 4.43
CA SER A 324 -35.59 5.19 4.04
C SER A 324 -36.09 5.58 2.66
N VAL A 325 -36.16 4.65 1.71
CA VAL A 325 -36.81 4.90 0.40
C VAL A 325 -38.31 5.14 0.58
N ALA A 326 -38.98 4.32 1.38
CA ALA A 326 -40.43 4.42 1.60
C ALA A 326 -40.84 5.75 2.26
N ASN A 327 -40.01 6.31 3.14
CA ASN A 327 -40.27 7.59 3.79
C ASN A 327 -39.71 8.82 3.06
N GLY A 328 -39.01 8.60 1.92
CA GLY A 328 -38.43 9.66 1.08
C GLY A 328 -37.10 10.21 1.56
N SER A 329 -36.42 9.60 2.56
CA SER A 329 -35.10 10.01 3.05
C SER A 329 -33.96 9.54 2.14
N LEU A 330 -34.21 8.53 1.30
CA LEU A 330 -33.28 8.02 0.28
C LEU A 330 -34.01 7.91 -1.04
N ALA A 331 -33.46 8.41 -2.13
CA ALA A 331 -34.03 8.25 -3.45
C ALA A 331 -33.98 6.77 -3.89
N GLU A 332 -35.05 6.25 -4.48
CA GLU A 332 -35.08 4.89 -5.04
C GLU A 332 -34.05 4.72 -6.15
N SER A 333 -33.80 5.78 -6.95
CA SER A 333 -32.77 5.78 -7.98
C SER A 333 -31.39 5.53 -7.39
N ARG A 334 -31.08 6.08 -6.20
CA ARG A 334 -29.79 5.84 -5.54
C ARG A 334 -29.63 4.37 -5.11
N LEU A 335 -30.66 3.76 -4.53
CA LEU A 335 -30.63 2.33 -4.18
C LEU A 335 -30.49 1.46 -5.44
N THR A 336 -31.12 1.86 -6.53
CA THR A 336 -31.00 1.20 -7.83
C THR A 336 -29.60 1.33 -8.41
N ASP A 337 -28.96 2.51 -8.32
CA ASP A 337 -27.59 2.76 -8.74
C ASP A 337 -26.59 1.90 -7.93
N MET A 338 -26.74 1.80 -6.60
CA MET A 338 -25.92 0.93 -5.75
C MET A 338 -25.95 -0.52 -6.27
N ALA A 339 -27.13 -1.08 -6.47
CA ALA A 339 -27.28 -2.44 -6.99
C ALA A 339 -26.73 -2.57 -8.40
N THR A 340 -26.92 -1.57 -9.26
CA THR A 340 -26.42 -1.56 -10.64
C THR A 340 -24.89 -1.59 -10.69
N ARG A 341 -24.20 -0.78 -9.88
CA ARG A 341 -22.73 -0.76 -9.79
C ARG A 341 -22.16 -2.12 -9.37
N ILE A 342 -22.77 -2.78 -8.37
CA ILE A 342 -22.36 -4.11 -7.91
C ILE A 342 -22.49 -5.14 -9.04
N VAL A 343 -23.67 -5.18 -9.68
CA VAL A 343 -23.97 -6.15 -10.74
C VAL A 343 -23.17 -5.84 -12.02
N ALA A 344 -22.94 -4.56 -12.33
CA ALA A 344 -22.12 -4.17 -13.46
C ALA A 344 -20.67 -4.61 -13.30
N SER A 345 -20.10 -4.48 -12.10
CA SER A 345 -18.74 -4.95 -11.81
C SER A 345 -18.61 -6.48 -11.99
N TRP A 346 -19.62 -7.23 -11.56
CA TRP A 346 -19.69 -8.68 -11.78
C TRP A 346 -19.76 -9.06 -13.27
N TYR A 347 -20.55 -8.33 -14.06
CA TYR A 347 -20.60 -8.52 -15.51
C TYR A 347 -19.32 -8.07 -16.22
N GLN A 348 -18.69 -6.99 -15.74
CA GLN A 348 -17.46 -6.45 -16.31
C GLN A 348 -16.29 -7.46 -16.21
N MET A 349 -16.25 -8.21 -15.13
CA MET A 349 -15.25 -9.27 -14.92
C MET A 349 -15.68 -10.61 -15.54
N GLY A 350 -16.80 -10.69 -16.27
CA GLY A 350 -17.27 -11.92 -16.92
C GLY A 350 -17.65 -13.02 -15.95
N GLN A 351 -17.97 -12.69 -14.69
CA GLN A 351 -18.28 -13.67 -13.63
C GLN A 351 -19.71 -14.27 -13.78
N ASP A 352 -20.46 -13.82 -14.77
CA ASP A 352 -21.76 -14.37 -15.15
C ASP A 352 -21.68 -15.72 -15.91
N LYS A 353 -20.47 -16.13 -16.33
CA LYS A 353 -20.24 -17.29 -17.16
C LYS A 353 -19.14 -18.16 -16.58
N ASP A 354 -19.44 -19.42 -16.37
CA ASP A 354 -18.47 -20.46 -16.00
C ASP A 354 -17.59 -20.10 -14.80
N PHE A 355 -18.09 -19.20 -13.90
CA PHE A 355 -17.37 -18.83 -12.70
C PHE A 355 -17.40 -19.98 -11.70
N PRO A 356 -16.25 -20.39 -11.11
CA PRO A 356 -16.17 -21.53 -10.22
C PRO A 356 -17.09 -21.43 -9.00
N GLU A 357 -17.54 -22.57 -8.49
CA GLU A 357 -18.21 -22.65 -7.20
C GLU A 357 -17.21 -22.34 -6.09
N LEU A 358 -17.73 -21.84 -4.97
CA LEU A 358 -16.94 -21.52 -3.81
C LEU A 358 -16.19 -22.73 -3.28
N GLY A 359 -14.86 -22.69 -3.29
CA GLY A 359 -13.95 -23.76 -2.86
C GLY A 359 -13.27 -23.50 -1.52
N LEU A 360 -13.89 -22.72 -0.65
CA LEU A 360 -13.43 -22.45 0.71
C LEU A 360 -14.11 -23.37 1.71
N ALA A 361 -13.36 -23.89 2.69
CA ALA A 361 -13.91 -24.67 3.77
C ALA A 361 -14.41 -23.75 4.90
N SER A 362 -15.49 -24.15 5.55
CA SER A 362 -15.95 -23.47 6.76
C SER A 362 -15.06 -23.75 7.98
N SER A 363 -14.30 -24.85 7.93
CA SER A 363 -13.29 -25.23 8.93
C SER A 363 -12.27 -26.17 8.32
N TYR A 364 -10.99 -25.88 8.49
CA TYR A 364 -9.87 -26.75 8.05
C TYR A 364 -9.56 -27.89 9.05
N LEU A 365 -10.18 -27.85 10.23
CA LEU A 365 -10.02 -28.90 11.25
C LEU A 365 -11.00 -30.06 11.05
N THR A 366 -11.92 -29.94 10.09
CA THR A 366 -12.88 -31.00 9.73
C THR A 366 -12.66 -31.48 8.29
N PRO A 367 -13.06 -32.73 7.95
CA PRO A 367 -12.97 -33.22 6.58
C PRO A 367 -13.72 -32.30 5.60
N HIS A 368 -13.06 -31.91 4.52
CA HIS A 368 -13.61 -31.04 3.48
C HIS A 368 -13.03 -31.36 2.10
N THR A 369 -13.66 -30.83 1.06
CA THR A 369 -13.16 -30.95 -0.30
C THR A 369 -11.99 -29.99 -0.51
N LYS A 370 -10.83 -30.52 -0.92
CA LYS A 370 -9.63 -29.73 -1.22
C LYS A 370 -9.67 -29.20 -2.65
N VAL A 371 -9.51 -27.89 -2.80
CA VAL A 371 -9.38 -27.22 -4.10
C VAL A 371 -7.97 -26.63 -4.19
N ASN A 372 -7.10 -27.25 -5.02
CA ASN A 372 -5.76 -26.73 -5.23
C ASN A 372 -5.80 -25.60 -6.27
N ALA A 373 -5.58 -24.38 -5.82
CA ALA A 373 -5.62 -23.20 -6.67
C ALA A 373 -4.23 -22.79 -7.21
N ARG A 374 -3.16 -23.42 -6.74
CA ARG A 374 -1.79 -23.11 -7.18
C ARG A 374 -1.54 -23.61 -8.59
N ASP A 375 -1.22 -22.71 -9.50
CA ASP A 375 -0.75 -23.05 -10.85
C ASP A 375 0.77 -23.25 -10.83
N PRO A 376 1.30 -24.43 -11.22
CA PRO A 376 2.74 -24.63 -11.31
C PRO A 376 3.48 -23.64 -12.22
N SER A 377 2.79 -23.07 -13.22
CA SER A 377 3.37 -22.07 -14.13
C SER A 377 3.62 -20.72 -13.46
N SER A 378 3.03 -20.47 -12.29
CA SER A 378 3.26 -19.24 -11.49
C SER A 378 4.59 -19.25 -10.71
N LYS A 379 5.25 -20.40 -10.55
CA LYS A 379 6.49 -20.52 -9.78
C LYS A 379 7.62 -19.59 -10.22
N PRO A 380 7.89 -19.38 -11.51
CA PRO A 380 8.90 -18.39 -11.94
C PRO A 380 8.56 -16.96 -11.48
N ILE A 381 7.28 -16.59 -11.53
CA ILE A 381 6.82 -15.25 -11.11
C ILE A 381 6.94 -15.08 -9.58
N LEU A 382 6.61 -16.13 -8.81
CA LEU A 382 6.83 -16.13 -7.35
C LEU A 382 8.31 -15.90 -7.01
N LEU A 383 9.20 -16.66 -7.67
CA LEU A 383 10.64 -16.56 -7.41
C LEU A 383 11.22 -15.22 -7.86
N SER A 384 10.87 -14.72 -9.05
CA SER A 384 11.30 -13.40 -9.52
C SER A 384 10.74 -12.31 -8.62
N GLY A 385 9.47 -12.43 -8.22
CA GLY A 385 8.84 -11.52 -7.27
C GLY A 385 9.62 -11.44 -5.96
N ALA A 386 9.99 -12.58 -5.40
CA ALA A 386 10.78 -12.65 -4.18
C ALA A 386 12.22 -12.12 -4.34
N MET A 387 12.83 -12.22 -5.52
CA MET A 387 14.20 -11.71 -5.78
C MET A 387 14.24 -10.19 -5.97
N GLU A 388 13.37 -9.66 -6.83
CA GLU A 388 13.53 -8.30 -7.36
C GLU A 388 13.22 -7.18 -6.37
N GLY A 389 12.59 -7.49 -5.24
CA GLY A 389 12.35 -6.55 -4.14
C GLY A 389 13.44 -6.52 -3.07
N HIS A 390 14.48 -7.36 -3.16
CA HIS A 390 15.66 -7.26 -2.30
C HIS A 390 16.54 -6.10 -2.75
N VAL A 391 16.93 -5.23 -1.82
CA VAL A 391 17.74 -4.03 -2.10
C VAL A 391 19.08 -4.12 -1.40
N LEU A 392 20.16 -4.20 -2.18
CA LEU A 392 21.52 -4.13 -1.68
C LEU A 392 21.90 -2.66 -1.45
N VAL A 393 22.17 -2.25 -0.21
CA VAL A 393 22.48 -0.84 0.11
C VAL A 393 23.95 -0.61 0.50
N LYS A 394 24.67 -1.66 0.87
CA LYS A 394 26.11 -1.61 1.14
C LYS A 394 26.76 -2.87 0.60
N ASN A 395 27.87 -2.75 -0.10
CA ASN A 395 28.73 -3.87 -0.53
C ASN A 395 30.15 -3.35 -0.72
N ILE A 396 30.97 -3.51 0.31
CA ILE A 396 32.38 -3.09 0.31
C ILE A 396 33.30 -4.31 0.31
N ASN A 397 34.54 -4.12 -0.13
CA ASN A 397 35.57 -5.16 -0.16
C ASN A 397 35.18 -6.40 -0.98
N ASN A 398 34.23 -6.29 -1.92
CA ASN A 398 33.69 -7.42 -2.68
C ASN A 398 33.12 -8.53 -1.78
N ALA A 399 32.47 -8.17 -0.67
CA ALA A 399 31.84 -9.12 0.24
C ALA A 399 30.80 -10.00 -0.44
N LEU A 400 30.07 -9.41 -1.40
CA LEU A 400 29.13 -10.09 -2.26
C LEU A 400 29.50 -9.90 -3.74
N PRO A 401 29.21 -10.87 -4.63
CA PRO A 401 28.66 -12.20 -4.33
C PRO A 401 29.63 -13.14 -3.61
N LEU A 402 29.08 -14.05 -2.80
CA LEU A 402 29.85 -15.12 -2.16
C LEU A 402 30.47 -16.04 -3.22
N LYS A 403 31.74 -16.44 -3.01
CA LYS A 403 32.50 -17.25 -3.96
C LYS A 403 32.88 -18.60 -3.34
N LYS A 404 31.87 -19.48 -3.14
CA LYS A 404 32.04 -20.79 -2.54
C LYS A 404 32.86 -20.73 -1.24
N PRO A 405 32.32 -20.14 -0.17
CA PRO A 405 32.98 -20.06 1.10
C PRO A 405 33.21 -21.46 1.68
N GLU A 406 34.32 -21.69 2.35
CA GLU A 406 34.60 -22.97 3.04
C GLU A 406 33.83 -23.05 4.35
N LEU A 407 33.62 -21.90 5.04
CA LEU A 407 32.94 -21.81 6.33
C LEU A 407 32.08 -20.53 6.39
N LEU A 408 30.80 -20.69 6.68
CA LEU A 408 29.89 -19.62 6.99
C LEU A 408 29.37 -19.72 8.44
N SER A 409 29.37 -18.60 9.16
CA SER A 409 28.64 -18.45 10.42
C SER A 409 27.31 -17.71 10.18
N ILE A 410 26.20 -18.22 10.75
CA ILE A 410 24.85 -17.74 10.47
C ILE A 410 24.17 -17.41 11.80
N PHE A 411 23.68 -16.18 11.93
CA PHE A 411 23.13 -15.65 13.19
C PHE A 411 21.79 -14.98 12.97
N GLY A 412 21.04 -14.85 14.06
CA GLY A 412 19.82 -14.07 14.11
C GLY A 412 18.54 -14.88 13.93
N TYR A 413 17.53 -14.42 14.61
CA TYR A 413 16.23 -15.06 14.79
C TYR A 413 15.39 -15.20 13.50
N ASP A 414 15.73 -14.44 12.46
CA ASP A 414 15.03 -14.44 11.16
C ASP A 414 15.62 -15.45 10.16
N ALA A 415 16.73 -16.12 10.50
CA ALA A 415 17.37 -17.10 9.62
C ALA A 415 16.56 -18.40 9.44
N PRO A 416 16.04 -19.05 10.52
CA PRO A 416 15.33 -20.32 10.41
C PRO A 416 13.87 -20.15 9.99
N VAL A 417 13.24 -21.24 9.58
CA VAL A 417 11.78 -21.27 9.39
C VAL A 417 11.07 -21.13 10.75
N SER A 418 9.87 -20.57 10.76
CA SER A 418 9.02 -20.51 11.95
C SER A 418 8.72 -21.92 12.49
N SER A 419 8.62 -22.05 13.82
CA SER A 419 8.42 -23.34 14.50
C SER A 419 7.09 -24.02 14.21
N GLN A 420 6.11 -23.29 13.68
CA GLN A 420 4.78 -23.80 13.34
C GLN A 420 4.28 -23.21 12.03
N SER A 421 3.46 -23.99 11.34
CA SER A 421 2.65 -23.56 10.20
C SER A 421 1.29 -24.24 10.31
N ASN A 422 0.27 -23.48 10.70
CA ASN A 422 -1.08 -24.01 10.97
C ASN A 422 -2.18 -23.06 10.48
N ILE A 423 -2.71 -23.31 9.31
CA ILE A 423 -3.76 -22.51 8.68
C ILE A 423 -5.09 -22.52 9.48
N GLY A 424 -5.33 -23.54 10.28
CA GLY A 424 -6.51 -23.62 11.16
C GLY A 424 -6.40 -22.71 12.39
N ASN A 425 -5.23 -22.10 12.62
CA ASN A 425 -5.02 -21.14 13.69
C ASN A 425 -5.13 -19.73 13.11
N ILE A 426 -6.09 -18.95 13.65
CA ILE A 426 -6.29 -17.57 13.21
C ILE A 426 -5.04 -16.70 13.36
N ARG A 427 -4.21 -16.96 14.38
CA ARG A 427 -2.96 -16.22 14.58
C ARG A 427 -2.01 -16.41 13.41
N TYR A 428 -1.95 -17.62 12.86
CA TYR A 428 -1.09 -17.92 11.72
C TYR A 428 -1.55 -17.20 10.44
N SER A 429 -2.85 -17.22 10.16
CA SER A 429 -3.40 -16.54 9.00
C SER A 429 -3.35 -15.00 9.11
N TYR A 430 -3.21 -14.48 10.33
CA TYR A 430 -3.00 -13.03 10.59
C TYR A 430 -1.51 -12.64 10.69
N GLY A 431 -0.58 -13.55 10.44
CA GLY A 431 0.86 -13.27 10.53
C GLY A 431 1.35 -12.97 11.95
N THR A 432 0.57 -13.28 12.98
CA THR A 432 0.93 -13.01 14.38
C THR A 432 1.70 -14.15 15.03
N GLU A 433 1.79 -15.32 14.40
CA GLU A 433 2.62 -16.43 14.87
C GLU A 433 4.09 -16.07 14.96
N ALA A 434 4.55 -15.19 14.09
CA ALA A 434 5.94 -14.74 14.05
C ALA A 434 6.40 -14.03 15.32
N ILE A 435 5.48 -13.43 16.09
CA ILE A 435 5.79 -12.71 17.34
C ILE A 435 5.54 -13.53 18.61
N LEU A 436 4.96 -14.75 18.49
CA LEU A 436 4.62 -15.55 19.66
C LEU A 436 5.83 -16.32 20.18
N ASP A 437 6.19 -16.10 21.41
CA ASP A 437 6.93 -17.08 22.17
C ASP A 437 6.00 -18.29 22.41
N LEU A 438 6.42 -19.47 21.99
CA LEU A 438 5.64 -20.72 22.05
C LEU A 438 5.16 -21.13 23.44
N ASN A 439 5.70 -20.52 24.48
CA ASN A 439 5.33 -20.79 25.88
C ASN A 439 4.15 -19.94 26.37
N ILE A 440 3.60 -19.04 25.53
CA ILE A 440 2.54 -18.11 25.95
C ILE A 440 1.24 -18.46 25.23
N THR A 441 0.49 -19.41 25.77
CA THR A 441 -0.77 -19.87 25.18
C THR A 441 -1.99 -18.98 25.46
N ASP A 442 -1.96 -18.10 26.47
CA ASP A 442 -3.14 -17.39 26.98
C ASP A 442 -2.96 -15.89 27.26
N THR A 443 -1.83 -15.30 26.91
CA THR A 443 -1.62 -13.85 27.08
C THR A 443 -1.98 -13.07 25.81
N PRO A 444 -2.52 -11.84 25.94
CA PRO A 444 -2.65 -10.94 24.80
C PRO A 444 -1.31 -10.77 24.08
N ILE A 445 -1.33 -10.76 22.75
CA ILE A 445 -0.12 -10.51 21.96
C ILE A 445 0.42 -9.14 22.38
N ASP A 446 1.69 -9.08 22.77
CA ASP A 446 2.35 -7.80 22.97
C ASP A 446 2.68 -7.19 21.60
N ILE A 447 1.79 -6.35 21.12
CA ILE A 447 1.93 -5.64 19.84
C ILE A 447 2.98 -4.52 19.88
N SER A 448 3.58 -4.26 21.05
CA SER A 448 4.67 -3.30 21.17
C SER A 448 6.01 -3.84 20.64
N LEU A 449 6.11 -5.13 20.34
CA LEU A 449 7.30 -5.73 19.77
C LEU A 449 7.58 -5.20 18.37
N GLN A 450 8.83 -4.81 18.15
CA GLN A 450 9.32 -4.35 16.84
C GLN A 450 9.87 -5.47 15.98
N ILE A 451 10.04 -6.67 16.55
CA ILE A 451 10.62 -7.83 15.89
C ILE A 451 9.69 -9.04 16.00
N ALA A 452 9.74 -9.88 14.99
CA ALA A 452 9.11 -11.19 14.96
C ALA A 452 10.17 -12.26 15.24
N SER A 453 10.22 -12.78 16.46
CA SER A 453 11.32 -13.65 16.91
C SER A 453 11.16 -15.13 16.57
N ASN A 454 10.04 -15.54 15.95
CA ASN A 454 9.75 -16.93 15.60
C ASN A 454 10.03 -17.24 14.12
N GLY A 455 11.27 -16.99 13.69
CA GLY A 455 11.74 -17.36 12.36
C GLY A 455 11.49 -16.31 11.27
N THR A 456 11.75 -16.71 10.03
CA THR A 456 11.74 -15.84 8.84
C THR A 456 10.42 -15.12 8.66
N LEU A 457 10.48 -13.79 8.58
CA LEU A 457 9.33 -12.93 8.34
C LEU A 457 9.00 -12.91 6.84
N THR A 458 7.83 -13.42 6.46
CA THR A 458 7.36 -13.48 5.06
C THR A 458 6.29 -12.45 4.74
N ALA A 459 5.60 -11.94 5.76
CA ALA A 459 4.53 -10.93 5.67
C ALA A 459 4.43 -10.16 6.99
N GLY A 460 3.87 -8.96 6.98
CA GLY A 460 3.41 -8.30 8.20
C GLY A 460 2.14 -8.94 8.75
N GLY A 461 1.66 -8.47 9.91
CA GLY A 461 0.45 -8.99 10.55
C GLY A 461 -0.82 -8.25 10.14
N GLY A 462 -1.96 -8.92 10.27
CA GLY A 462 -3.27 -8.36 10.00
C GLY A 462 -3.97 -8.94 8.78
N SER A 463 -4.97 -8.22 8.26
CA SER A 463 -5.80 -8.68 7.14
C SER A 463 -5.04 -8.86 5.82
N GLY A 464 -3.91 -8.17 5.64
CA GLY A 464 -3.05 -8.32 4.46
C GLY A 464 -2.24 -9.62 4.41
N SER A 465 -2.08 -10.32 5.54
CA SER A 465 -1.32 -11.55 5.66
C SER A 465 -2.09 -12.78 5.16
N ASN A 466 -1.35 -13.81 4.76
CA ASN A 466 -1.91 -15.15 4.51
C ASN A 466 -0.97 -16.26 5.03
N ALA A 467 -1.49 -17.47 5.12
CA ALA A 467 -0.71 -18.63 5.53
C ALA A 467 0.07 -19.19 4.33
N PRO A 468 1.42 -19.18 4.32
CA PRO A 468 2.19 -19.77 3.24
C PRO A 468 2.06 -21.31 3.24
N PRO A 469 2.02 -21.93 2.04
CA PRO A 469 1.95 -23.40 1.92
C PRO A 469 3.25 -24.07 2.32
N TYR A 470 4.34 -23.36 2.29
CA TYR A 470 5.69 -23.65 2.78
C TYR A 470 6.45 -22.34 2.89
N ILE A 471 7.50 -22.33 3.67
CA ILE A 471 8.45 -21.23 3.74
C ILE A 471 9.82 -21.76 3.35
N SER A 472 10.44 -21.19 2.33
CA SER A 472 11.86 -21.33 2.09
C SER A 472 12.58 -20.27 2.93
N ALA A 473 13.01 -20.63 4.12
CA ALA A 473 13.76 -19.71 4.98
C ALA A 473 15.21 -19.54 4.49
N PRO A 474 15.90 -18.45 4.83
CA PRO A 474 17.29 -18.23 4.47
C PRO A 474 18.20 -19.39 4.87
N PHE A 475 18.06 -19.90 6.11
CA PHE A 475 18.90 -20.99 6.61
C PHE A 475 18.68 -22.28 5.84
N ASP A 476 17.43 -22.65 5.52
CA ASP A 476 17.11 -23.85 4.76
C ASP A 476 17.75 -23.81 3.37
N ALA A 477 17.66 -22.67 2.70
CA ALA A 477 18.24 -22.47 1.38
C ALA A 477 19.78 -22.43 1.41
N LEU A 478 20.36 -21.87 2.47
CA LEU A 478 21.81 -21.90 2.70
C LEU A 478 22.33 -23.31 2.98
N GLN A 479 21.58 -24.16 3.71
CA GLN A 479 21.95 -25.57 3.90
C GLN A 479 21.95 -26.34 2.56
N GLU A 480 20.98 -26.09 1.69
CA GLU A 480 20.96 -26.69 0.35
C GLU A 480 22.16 -26.23 -0.50
N GLN A 481 22.49 -24.94 -0.44
CA GLN A 481 23.63 -24.38 -1.14
C GLN A 481 24.96 -24.91 -0.56
N ALA A 482 25.07 -25.00 0.76
CA ALA A 482 26.24 -25.54 1.44
C ALA A 482 26.53 -27.00 1.05
N TYR A 483 25.46 -27.83 0.90
CA TYR A 483 25.61 -29.17 0.37
C TYR A 483 26.17 -29.18 -1.05
N ASN A 484 25.74 -28.25 -1.91
CA ASN A 484 26.21 -28.19 -3.30
C ASN A 484 27.67 -27.69 -3.43
N ASP A 485 28.14 -26.88 -2.49
CA ASP A 485 29.44 -26.21 -2.52
C ASP A 485 30.49 -26.81 -1.58
N ASP A 486 30.12 -27.84 -0.78
CA ASP A 486 30.92 -28.40 0.31
C ASP A 486 31.27 -27.38 1.42
N THR A 487 30.39 -26.38 1.66
CA THR A 487 30.56 -25.36 2.69
C THR A 487 30.19 -25.90 4.06
N SER A 488 30.99 -25.64 5.08
CA SER A 488 30.64 -25.89 6.48
C SER A 488 29.80 -24.75 7.05
N LEU A 489 28.80 -25.06 7.86
CA LEU A 489 27.93 -24.07 8.51
C LEU A 489 28.10 -24.14 10.04
N PHE A 490 28.25 -22.99 10.65
CA PHE A 490 28.14 -22.75 12.08
C PHE A 490 26.96 -21.80 12.32
N TRP A 491 26.14 -22.01 13.35
CA TRP A 491 24.97 -21.11 13.55
C TRP A 491 24.52 -20.98 15.01
N ASP A 492 23.99 -19.80 15.35
CA ASP A 492 23.25 -19.51 16.58
C ASP A 492 22.14 -18.48 16.26
N PHE A 493 20.90 -18.87 16.50
CA PHE A 493 19.72 -18.05 16.16
C PHE A 493 19.09 -17.33 17.35
N VAL A 494 19.62 -17.55 18.56
CA VAL A 494 18.96 -17.09 19.81
C VAL A 494 19.81 -16.13 20.63
N SER A 495 21.13 -16.22 20.53
CA SER A 495 22.04 -15.40 21.35
C SER A 495 22.18 -13.98 20.79
N VAL A 496 22.10 -12.98 21.64
CA VAL A 496 22.41 -11.58 21.26
C VAL A 496 23.93 -11.34 21.17
N ASP A 497 24.74 -12.19 21.83
CA ASP A 497 26.19 -12.17 21.77
C ASP A 497 26.72 -13.58 21.48
N PRO A 498 26.52 -14.09 20.25
CA PRO A 498 26.92 -15.45 19.88
C PRO A 498 28.42 -15.60 19.81
N ASP A 499 28.90 -16.83 20.03
CA ASP A 499 30.24 -17.21 19.63
C ASP A 499 30.34 -17.21 18.10
N VAL A 500 31.48 -16.77 17.59
CA VAL A 500 31.77 -16.72 16.15
C VAL A 500 33.02 -17.55 15.87
N ASP A 501 32.96 -18.44 14.89
CA ASP A 501 34.15 -19.13 14.42
C ASP A 501 35.08 -18.13 13.71
N ALA A 502 36.29 -17.96 14.28
CA ALA A 502 37.24 -16.98 13.77
C ALA A 502 37.80 -17.33 12.37
N GLY A 503 37.57 -18.56 11.88
CA GLY A 503 37.88 -19.00 10.53
C GLY A 503 36.77 -18.74 9.50
N SER A 504 35.65 -18.15 9.89
CA SER A 504 34.53 -17.91 8.95
C SER A 504 34.92 -16.96 7.82
N ASP A 505 34.62 -17.36 6.59
CA ASP A 505 34.79 -16.52 5.39
C ASP A 505 33.81 -15.35 5.39
N ALA A 506 32.64 -15.59 5.93
CA ALA A 506 31.62 -14.56 6.16
C ALA A 506 30.68 -14.95 7.33
N CYS A 507 30.13 -13.91 7.97
CA CYS A 507 29.09 -14.05 8.98
C CYS A 507 27.81 -13.40 8.48
N LEU A 508 26.77 -14.21 8.34
CA LEU A 508 25.46 -13.76 7.87
C LEU A 508 24.57 -13.51 9.08
N VAL A 509 24.03 -12.30 9.19
CA VAL A 509 23.10 -11.91 10.27
C VAL A 509 21.73 -11.63 9.69
N PHE A 510 20.73 -12.36 10.17
CA PHE A 510 19.35 -12.24 9.72
C PHE A 510 18.48 -11.61 10.78
N LEU A 511 17.90 -10.47 10.44
CA LEU A 511 17.05 -9.64 11.28
C LEU A 511 15.71 -9.41 10.60
N ASN A 512 14.73 -8.97 11.40
CA ASN A 512 13.52 -8.40 10.81
C ASN A 512 13.05 -7.15 11.55
N ALA A 513 12.14 -6.43 10.94
CA ALA A 513 11.34 -5.41 11.56
C ALA A 513 9.88 -5.74 11.28
N TYR A 514 9.07 -5.86 12.34
CA TYR A 514 7.70 -6.31 12.29
C TYR A 514 6.72 -5.14 12.49
N SER A 515 5.56 -5.23 11.87
CA SER A 515 4.39 -4.41 12.18
C SER A 515 3.11 -5.14 11.80
N MET A 516 1.98 -4.66 12.31
CA MET A 516 0.69 -5.26 12.05
C MET A 516 -0.44 -4.23 12.03
N GLU A 517 -1.53 -4.63 11.42
CA GLU A 517 -2.80 -3.92 11.49
C GLU A 517 -3.26 -3.74 12.95
N ASN A 518 -3.91 -2.63 13.25
CA ASN A 518 -4.37 -2.15 14.56
C ASN A 518 -3.28 -1.59 15.49
N SER A 519 -2.00 -1.57 15.09
CA SER A 519 -0.93 -1.03 15.92
C SER A 519 0.19 -0.41 15.09
N ASP A 520 0.56 0.82 15.40
CA ASP A 520 1.77 1.43 14.90
C ASP A 520 2.99 0.92 15.68
N ARG A 521 4.16 0.91 15.03
CA ARG A 521 5.42 0.45 15.63
C ARG A 521 5.87 1.39 16.75
N PRO A 522 6.55 0.89 17.79
CA PRO A 522 7.08 1.76 18.86
C PRO A 522 8.30 2.58 18.41
N GLY A 523 8.97 2.22 17.31
CA GLY A 523 10.13 2.92 16.78
C GLY A 523 10.62 2.34 15.46
N LEU A 524 11.71 2.89 14.93
CA LEU A 524 12.30 2.48 13.65
C LEU A 524 13.57 1.62 13.81
N TYR A 525 13.95 1.25 15.01
CA TYR A 525 15.07 0.35 15.33
C TYR A 525 14.81 -0.34 16.67
N ASP A 526 15.51 -1.41 16.95
CA ASP A 526 15.43 -2.14 18.22
C ASP A 526 16.80 -2.50 18.76
N GLU A 527 16.93 -2.52 20.08
CA GLU A 527 18.18 -2.70 20.78
C GLU A 527 18.76 -4.13 20.62
N PHE A 528 17.89 -5.14 20.57
CA PHE A 528 18.33 -6.53 20.44
C PHE A 528 19.06 -6.77 19.11
N SER A 529 18.42 -6.40 18.01
CA SER A 529 18.98 -6.56 16.66
C SER A 529 20.27 -5.74 16.48
N ASP A 530 20.26 -4.47 16.95
CA ASP A 530 21.44 -3.60 16.82
C ASP A 530 22.63 -4.10 17.65
N THR A 531 22.37 -4.64 18.84
CA THR A 531 23.39 -5.26 19.70
C THR A 531 23.93 -6.54 19.05
N LEU A 532 23.07 -7.40 18.50
CA LEU A 532 23.48 -8.62 17.80
C LEU A 532 24.42 -8.30 16.63
N VAL A 533 24.08 -7.33 15.77
CA VAL A 533 24.95 -6.94 14.65
C VAL A 533 26.31 -6.46 15.13
N ASN A 534 26.35 -5.58 16.14
CA ASN A 534 27.59 -5.06 16.69
C ASN A 534 28.47 -6.16 17.32
N ASN A 535 27.86 -7.09 18.05
CA ASN A 535 28.56 -8.21 18.68
C ASN A 535 29.17 -9.16 17.64
N VAL A 536 28.42 -9.51 16.59
CA VAL A 536 28.94 -10.34 15.49
C VAL A 536 30.03 -9.60 14.73
N ALA A 537 29.79 -8.33 14.35
CA ALA A 537 30.77 -7.53 13.60
C ALA A 537 32.07 -7.29 14.40
N SER A 538 32.00 -7.26 15.73
CA SER A 538 33.20 -7.14 16.56
C SER A 538 34.11 -8.39 16.50
N LYS A 539 33.56 -9.55 16.11
CA LYS A 539 34.23 -10.86 16.08
C LYS A 539 34.47 -11.37 14.65
N CYS A 540 33.81 -10.80 13.65
CA CYS A 540 33.85 -11.26 12.26
C CYS A 540 34.12 -10.11 11.28
N ASN A 541 35.21 -10.20 10.53
CA ASN A 541 35.65 -9.13 9.63
C ASN A 541 34.83 -8.97 8.35
N ASN A 542 33.95 -9.92 8.05
CA ASN A 542 33.08 -9.92 6.88
C ASN A 542 31.65 -10.23 7.32
N THR A 543 30.99 -9.24 7.89
CA THR A 543 29.61 -9.37 8.39
C THR A 543 28.62 -8.83 7.35
N ILE A 544 27.70 -9.68 6.93
CA ILE A 544 26.66 -9.40 5.94
C ILE A 544 25.31 -9.43 6.66
N VAL A 545 24.58 -8.33 6.62
CA VAL A 545 23.31 -8.19 7.32
C VAL A 545 22.14 -8.19 6.33
N THR A 546 21.17 -9.06 6.53
CA THR A 546 19.90 -9.09 5.78
C THR A 546 18.74 -8.78 6.74
N ILE A 547 17.85 -7.88 6.33
CA ILE A 547 16.74 -7.41 7.15
C ILE A 547 15.43 -7.64 6.39
N HIS A 548 14.57 -8.54 6.84
CA HIS A 548 13.18 -8.60 6.37
C HIS A 548 12.38 -7.52 7.09
N ASN A 549 11.94 -6.49 6.36
CA ASN A 549 11.38 -5.29 6.96
C ASN A 549 10.05 -4.87 6.35
N VAL A 550 9.16 -4.46 7.22
CA VAL A 550 7.79 -3.98 6.91
C VAL A 550 7.74 -2.53 6.40
N GLY A 551 8.87 -1.89 6.20
CA GLY A 551 9.03 -0.50 5.83
C GLY A 551 10.36 0.03 6.36
N ILE A 552 10.41 1.30 6.68
CA ILE A 552 11.63 1.96 7.14
C ILE A 552 12.21 1.26 8.39
N ARG A 553 13.53 1.00 8.36
CA ARG A 553 14.34 0.50 9.49
C ARG A 553 15.66 1.28 9.49
N LEU A 554 15.96 2.01 10.58
CA LEU A 554 17.21 2.73 10.73
C LEU A 554 18.36 1.76 11.04
N VAL A 555 19.54 2.09 10.54
CA VAL A 555 20.72 1.24 10.61
C VAL A 555 21.98 1.99 11.10
N ASP A 556 21.82 3.26 11.48
CA ASP A 556 22.95 4.12 11.87
C ASP A 556 23.67 3.66 13.12
N GLN A 557 23.07 2.79 13.95
CA GLN A 557 23.65 2.20 15.13
C GLN A 557 24.85 1.31 14.83
N TRP A 558 24.97 0.79 13.58
CA TRP A 558 26.02 -0.18 13.21
C TRP A 558 26.48 -0.11 11.75
N ILE A 559 25.81 0.65 10.86
CA ILE A 559 26.12 0.67 9.42
C ILE A 559 27.57 1.14 9.12
N GLU A 560 28.11 2.00 9.98
CA GLU A 560 29.47 2.51 9.84
C GLU A 560 30.54 1.57 10.45
N HIS A 561 30.14 0.45 11.08
CA HIS A 561 31.09 -0.52 11.59
C HIS A 561 31.93 -1.09 10.44
N PRO A 562 33.28 -1.08 10.50
CA PRO A 562 34.15 -1.44 9.37
C PRO A 562 33.98 -2.89 8.90
N ASN A 563 33.55 -3.77 9.78
CA ASN A 563 33.36 -5.19 9.51
C ASN A 563 31.93 -5.51 9.02
N VAL A 564 30.99 -4.56 9.03
CA VAL A 564 29.72 -4.70 8.34
C VAL A 564 29.97 -4.39 6.87
N THR A 565 30.17 -5.40 6.06
CA THR A 565 30.67 -5.28 4.68
C THR A 565 29.57 -5.25 3.64
N ALA A 566 28.40 -5.88 3.92
CA ALA A 566 27.23 -5.79 3.06
C ALA A 566 25.95 -5.69 3.89
N VAL A 567 24.95 -4.97 3.33
CA VAL A 567 23.62 -4.79 3.95
C VAL A 567 22.54 -4.89 2.89
N ILE A 568 21.51 -5.69 3.17
CA ILE A 568 20.40 -5.99 2.29
C ILE A 568 19.10 -5.70 3.02
N PHE A 569 18.22 -4.87 2.44
CA PHE A 569 16.83 -4.77 2.82
C PHE A 569 16.04 -5.80 2.03
N GLY A 570 15.58 -6.85 2.70
CA GLY A 570 14.88 -7.99 2.10
C GLY A 570 13.38 -7.71 1.93
N HIS A 571 12.83 -6.72 2.63
CA HIS A 571 11.40 -6.48 2.71
C HIS A 571 10.64 -7.78 3.05
N LEU A 572 9.49 -8.02 2.40
CA LEU A 572 8.63 -9.17 2.67
C LEU A 572 8.43 -10.01 1.40
N PRO A 573 9.32 -10.95 1.13
CA PRO A 573 9.38 -11.65 -0.16
C PRO A 573 8.38 -12.81 -0.32
N GLY A 574 7.58 -13.11 0.70
CA GLY A 574 6.66 -14.24 0.66
C GLY A 574 7.34 -15.59 0.86
N GLN A 575 6.70 -16.66 0.35
CA GLN A 575 7.10 -18.06 0.63
C GLN A 575 8.48 -18.49 0.12
N ASP A 576 9.01 -17.82 -0.92
CA ASP A 576 10.28 -18.22 -1.57
C ASP A 576 11.49 -17.36 -1.11
N SER A 577 11.39 -16.74 0.06
CA SER A 577 12.38 -15.82 0.65
C SER A 577 13.83 -16.33 0.54
N GLY A 578 14.13 -17.48 1.14
CA GLY A 578 15.50 -18.01 1.20
C GLY A 578 16.05 -18.42 -0.18
N ARG A 579 15.21 -19.06 -1.05
CA ARG A 579 15.64 -19.42 -2.40
C ARG A 579 16.00 -18.22 -3.25
N ALA A 580 15.22 -17.15 -3.13
CA ALA A 580 15.47 -15.89 -3.81
C ALA A 580 16.77 -15.25 -3.32
N LEU A 581 16.91 -15.14 -2.00
CA LEU A 581 18.07 -14.52 -1.39
C LEU A 581 19.38 -15.25 -1.70
N VAL A 582 19.42 -16.59 -1.62
CA VAL A 582 20.64 -17.36 -1.90
C VAL A 582 21.11 -17.16 -3.34
N LYS A 583 20.19 -17.07 -4.33
CA LYS A 583 20.56 -16.76 -5.72
C LYS A 583 21.26 -15.40 -5.83
N LEU A 584 20.79 -14.41 -5.06
CA LEU A 584 21.39 -13.10 -5.00
C LEU A 584 22.74 -13.12 -4.26
N LEU A 585 22.81 -13.76 -3.08
CA LEU A 585 24.06 -13.83 -2.29
C LEU A 585 25.20 -14.49 -3.05
N TYR A 586 24.90 -15.49 -3.87
CA TYR A 586 25.92 -16.23 -4.66
C TYR A 586 26.08 -15.69 -6.09
N GLY A 587 25.41 -14.61 -6.45
CA GLY A 587 25.56 -13.95 -7.75
C GLY A 587 25.08 -14.79 -8.94
N VAL A 588 24.13 -15.70 -8.72
CA VAL A 588 23.39 -16.35 -9.81
C VAL A 588 22.57 -15.31 -10.55
N GLU A 589 21.99 -14.37 -9.80
CA GLU A 589 21.31 -13.17 -10.27
C GLU A 589 21.91 -11.95 -9.58
N SER A 590 21.85 -10.79 -10.22
CA SER A 590 22.24 -9.51 -9.59
C SER A 590 21.07 -8.91 -8.83
N PHE A 591 21.34 -8.24 -7.72
CA PHE A 591 20.37 -7.33 -7.12
C PHE A 591 19.92 -6.28 -8.16
N SER A 592 18.67 -5.91 -8.09
CA SER A 592 18.06 -4.91 -8.98
C SER A 592 16.96 -4.09 -8.30
N GLY A 593 16.66 -4.41 -7.04
CA GLY A 593 15.70 -3.68 -6.22
C GLY A 593 16.20 -2.28 -5.87
N LYS A 594 15.26 -1.36 -5.69
CA LYS A 594 15.54 0.02 -5.28
C LYS A 594 14.64 0.37 -4.09
N LEU A 595 15.15 1.13 -3.11
CA LEU A 595 14.38 1.54 -1.94
C LEU A 595 13.10 2.29 -2.36
N PRO A 596 11.93 1.87 -1.90
CA PRO A 596 10.67 2.56 -2.20
C PRO A 596 10.36 3.67 -1.19
N TYR A 597 11.34 4.05 -0.37
CA TYR A 597 11.29 5.10 0.65
C TYR A 597 12.71 5.59 0.95
N THR A 598 12.80 6.73 1.63
CA THR A 598 14.06 7.29 2.13
C THR A 598 14.38 6.74 3.52
N ILE A 599 15.61 6.30 3.76
CA ILE A 599 16.10 5.90 5.09
C ILE A 599 16.90 7.05 5.70
N ALA A 600 16.38 7.63 6.78
CA ALA A 600 17.03 8.68 7.54
C ALA A 600 18.22 8.14 8.36
N LYS A 601 19.01 9.05 8.93
CA LYS A 601 20.01 8.74 9.96
C LYS A 601 19.40 8.70 11.36
N ASN A 602 18.41 9.56 11.59
CA ASN A 602 17.70 9.69 12.86
C ASN A 602 16.20 9.73 12.64
N GLU A 603 15.44 9.25 13.60
CA GLU A 603 13.98 9.32 13.59
C GLU A 603 13.47 10.77 13.47
N SER A 604 14.19 11.73 14.11
CA SER A 604 13.87 13.16 14.07
C SER A 604 14.05 13.83 12.70
N ASP A 605 14.66 13.14 11.73
CA ASP A 605 14.83 13.69 10.37
C ASP A 605 13.53 13.61 9.56
N TYR A 606 12.57 12.77 9.98
CA TYR A 606 11.25 12.71 9.37
C TYR A 606 10.36 13.84 9.89
N ASN A 607 9.66 14.52 8.99
CA ASN A 607 8.75 15.62 9.34
C ASN A 607 7.54 15.15 10.15
N VAL A 608 7.08 13.93 9.89
CA VAL A 608 6.04 13.24 10.66
C VAL A 608 6.61 11.91 11.13
N TYR A 609 7.30 11.90 12.27
CA TYR A 609 7.86 10.66 12.81
C TYR A 609 6.78 9.79 13.47
N ASN A 610 5.94 10.41 14.26
CA ASN A 610 4.92 9.74 15.06
C ASN A 610 3.52 10.13 14.56
N HIS A 611 2.51 9.32 14.93
CA HIS A 611 1.13 9.70 14.69
C HIS A 611 0.80 11.03 15.39
N SER A 612 0.05 11.86 14.71
CA SER A 612 -0.44 13.12 15.28
C SER A 612 -1.91 12.95 15.69
N ALA A 613 -2.17 13.04 16.95
CA ALA A 613 -3.46 13.28 17.57
C ALA A 613 -3.11 13.88 18.92
N PRO A 614 -2.97 15.22 18.99
CA PRO A 614 -2.47 15.90 20.20
C PRO A 614 -3.22 15.44 21.43
N GLU A 615 -2.50 14.94 22.43
CA GLU A 615 -3.09 14.55 23.70
C GLU A 615 -3.59 15.80 24.45
N GLY A 616 -4.76 15.69 25.06
CA GLY A 616 -5.37 16.77 25.83
C GLY A 616 -6.04 17.86 25.00
N ILE A 617 -5.97 17.78 23.66
CA ILE A 617 -6.69 18.64 22.73
C ILE A 617 -7.59 17.76 21.87
N TYR A 618 -8.86 18.12 21.71
CA TYR A 618 -9.84 17.34 20.94
C TYR A 618 -9.91 15.87 21.34
N THR A 619 -10.01 15.59 22.65
CA THR A 619 -9.91 14.23 23.20
C THR A 619 -10.95 13.26 22.65
N GLN A 620 -12.17 13.73 22.36
CA GLN A 620 -13.24 12.94 21.77
C GLN A 620 -13.25 12.95 20.23
N PHE A 621 -12.61 13.95 19.61
CA PHE A 621 -12.53 14.11 18.16
C PHE A 621 -11.07 14.31 17.72
N PRO A 622 -10.22 13.28 17.81
CA PRO A 622 -8.80 13.42 17.50
C PRO A 622 -8.56 13.98 16.10
N GLN A 623 -7.54 14.82 15.97
CA GLN A 623 -7.17 15.53 14.74
C GLN A 623 -5.74 15.18 14.34
N SER A 624 -5.50 14.97 13.06
CA SER A 624 -4.19 14.81 12.44
C SER A 624 -4.10 15.74 11.24
N ASP A 625 -3.42 16.87 11.44
CA ASP A 625 -3.28 17.88 10.40
C ASP A 625 -2.10 17.51 9.48
N PHE A 626 -2.37 17.41 8.18
CA PHE A 626 -1.38 17.06 7.16
C PHE A 626 -0.67 18.34 6.66
N SER A 627 -0.10 19.07 7.65
CA SER A 627 0.48 20.39 7.42
C SER A 627 1.78 20.38 6.61
N GLU A 628 2.39 19.23 6.42
CA GLU A 628 3.54 19.05 5.54
C GLU A 628 3.19 19.17 4.05
N GLY A 629 1.90 19.07 3.71
CA GLY A 629 1.44 19.16 2.34
C GLY A 629 2.05 18.08 1.45
N VAL A 630 2.52 18.47 0.27
CA VAL A 630 3.14 17.55 -0.69
C VAL A 630 4.58 17.15 -0.34
N TYR A 631 5.13 17.66 0.74
CA TYR A 631 6.51 17.40 1.18
C TYR A 631 6.58 16.15 2.05
N LEU A 632 6.43 15.01 1.41
CA LEU A 632 6.56 13.69 2.02
C LEU A 632 7.84 13.02 1.50
N ASP A 633 8.52 12.26 2.37
CA ASP A 633 9.71 11.47 2.08
C ASP A 633 10.82 12.31 1.41
N TYR A 634 11.46 11.86 0.31
CA TYR A 634 12.57 12.54 -0.35
C TYR A 634 12.28 14.00 -0.71
N ARG A 635 11.01 14.37 -0.95
CA ARG A 635 10.62 15.77 -1.21
C ARG A 635 10.88 16.66 -0.01
N ASP A 636 10.61 16.17 1.21
CA ASP A 636 10.90 16.88 2.45
C ASP A 636 12.40 16.93 2.73
N PHE A 637 13.11 15.81 2.55
CA PHE A 637 14.56 15.75 2.70
C PHE A 637 15.29 16.70 1.75
N ASP A 638 14.79 16.84 0.51
CA ASP A 638 15.33 17.79 -0.46
C ASP A 638 15.00 19.24 -0.05
N ALA A 639 13.78 19.54 0.33
CA ALA A 639 13.35 20.89 0.74
C ALA A 639 14.12 21.41 1.96
N LYS A 640 14.40 20.54 2.93
CA LYS A 640 15.14 20.84 4.15
C LYS A 640 16.66 20.67 4.02
N ASN A 641 17.15 20.21 2.85
CA ASN A 641 18.55 19.87 2.62
C ASN A 641 19.11 18.86 3.66
N ILE A 642 18.29 17.89 4.05
CA ILE A 642 18.69 16.80 4.95
C ILE A 642 19.38 15.70 4.12
N THR A 643 20.55 15.24 4.57
CA THR A 643 21.23 14.10 3.95
C THR A 643 20.76 12.81 4.59
N PRO A 644 20.02 11.95 3.86
CA PRO A 644 19.58 10.67 4.39
C PRO A 644 20.74 9.69 4.57
N ARG A 645 20.48 8.54 5.21
CA ARG A 645 21.39 7.40 5.16
C ARG A 645 21.36 6.77 3.78
N PHE A 646 20.18 6.50 3.25
CA PHE A 646 19.97 6.05 1.88
C PHE A 646 18.77 6.79 1.30
N GLU A 647 18.94 7.35 0.11
CA GLU A 647 17.91 8.11 -0.57
C GLU A 647 16.85 7.21 -1.23
N PHE A 648 15.67 7.76 -1.48
CA PHE A 648 14.62 7.14 -2.28
C PHE A 648 15.16 6.68 -3.65
N GLY A 649 14.79 5.49 -4.07
CA GLY A 649 15.23 4.90 -5.32
C GLY A 649 16.65 4.32 -5.31
N PHE A 650 17.36 4.35 -4.17
CA PHE A 650 18.72 3.81 -4.05
C PHE A 650 18.74 2.28 -4.04
N GLY A 651 19.74 1.69 -4.66
CA GLY A 651 20.02 0.25 -4.62
C GLY A 651 21.20 -0.08 -5.53
N LEU A 652 22.10 -0.95 -5.04
CA LEU A 652 23.30 -1.41 -5.72
C LEU A 652 23.04 -2.65 -6.57
N THR A 653 23.88 -2.86 -7.56
CA THR A 653 23.93 -4.07 -8.39
C THR A 653 25.34 -4.66 -8.37
N TYR A 654 25.53 -5.87 -8.90
CA TYR A 654 26.87 -6.46 -9.06
C TYR A 654 27.61 -5.97 -10.31
N THR A 655 27.05 -5.00 -11.03
CA THR A 655 27.64 -4.38 -12.19
C THR A 655 27.62 -2.86 -12.07
N THR A 656 28.06 -2.15 -13.08
CA THR A 656 28.05 -0.69 -13.12
C THR A 656 27.37 -0.20 -14.38
N PHE A 657 26.52 0.81 -14.23
CA PHE A 657 25.82 1.43 -15.34
C PHE A 657 26.28 2.85 -15.58
N LYS A 658 26.32 3.25 -16.84
CA LYS A 658 26.62 4.61 -17.28
C LYS A 658 25.40 5.17 -18.01
N TYR A 659 25.01 6.37 -17.65
CA TYR A 659 23.93 7.11 -18.28
C TYR A 659 24.51 8.14 -19.27
N SER A 660 23.88 8.28 -20.45
CA SER A 660 24.28 9.22 -21.51
C SER A 660 23.08 9.63 -22.38
N ASP A 661 23.34 10.55 -23.32
CA ASP A 661 22.46 10.91 -24.44
C ASP A 661 21.04 11.35 -24.02
N LEU A 662 20.96 12.20 -22.97
CA LEU A 662 19.67 12.76 -22.53
C LEU A 662 19.09 13.66 -23.62
N SER A 663 17.86 13.40 -24.01
CA SER A 663 17.05 14.28 -24.85
C SER A 663 15.65 14.46 -24.25
N SER A 664 15.08 15.64 -24.48
CA SER A 664 13.69 15.93 -24.10
C SER A 664 13.02 16.79 -25.15
N SER A 665 11.76 16.52 -25.45
CA SER A 665 10.99 17.28 -26.43
C SER A 665 9.51 17.32 -26.08
N VAL A 666 8.85 18.42 -26.43
CA VAL A 666 7.39 18.52 -26.41
C VAL A 666 6.85 17.83 -27.65
N VAL A 667 5.81 17.00 -27.48
CA VAL A 667 5.16 16.28 -28.57
C VAL A 667 4.49 17.28 -29.54
N SER A 668 4.70 17.09 -30.82
CA SER A 668 4.08 17.92 -31.84
C SER A 668 2.57 17.90 -31.72
N ASN A 669 1.95 19.06 -31.67
CA ASN A 669 0.50 19.25 -31.52
C ASN A 669 -0.08 18.93 -30.14
N ALA A 670 0.72 18.59 -29.14
CA ALA A 670 0.23 18.50 -27.77
C ALA A 670 -0.23 19.89 -27.27
N SER A 671 -1.35 19.92 -26.57
CA SER A 671 -1.81 21.16 -25.95
C SER A 671 -0.92 21.51 -24.76
N THR A 672 -0.26 22.66 -24.81
CA THR A 672 0.50 23.24 -23.70
C THR A 672 -0.22 24.40 -23.02
N ALA A 673 -1.55 24.54 -23.24
CA ALA A 673 -2.35 25.58 -22.59
C ALA A 673 -2.27 25.44 -21.06
N TYR A 674 -2.36 26.55 -20.33
CA TYR A 674 -2.34 26.57 -18.86
C TYR A 674 -3.43 25.67 -18.27
N LEU A 675 -4.71 25.91 -18.62
CA LEU A 675 -5.81 25.01 -18.27
C LEU A 675 -5.89 23.82 -19.25
N PRO A 676 -6.31 22.62 -18.78
CA PRO A 676 -6.50 21.49 -19.66
C PRO A 676 -7.63 21.76 -20.69
N PRO A 677 -7.51 21.23 -21.91
CA PRO A 677 -8.64 21.21 -22.83
C PRO A 677 -9.85 20.55 -22.17
N ILE A 678 -11.03 21.11 -22.42
CA ILE A 678 -12.28 20.51 -21.94
C ILE A 678 -12.52 19.24 -22.74
N THR A 679 -12.51 18.11 -22.05
CA THR A 679 -12.73 16.78 -22.60
C THR A 679 -13.74 16.01 -21.77
N THR A 680 -14.16 14.86 -22.25
CA THR A 680 -15.01 13.93 -21.49
C THR A 680 -14.27 13.45 -20.25
N ILE A 681 -15.01 13.22 -19.17
CA ILE A 681 -14.51 12.48 -18.01
C ILE A 681 -14.53 11.01 -18.40
N ILE A 682 -13.37 10.37 -18.28
CA ILE A 682 -13.17 8.93 -18.39
C ILE A 682 -12.77 8.39 -17.04
N GLN A 683 -12.65 7.08 -16.91
CA GLN A 683 -12.05 6.52 -15.70
C GLN A 683 -10.64 7.07 -15.49
N GLY A 684 -10.39 7.64 -14.32
CA GLY A 684 -9.14 8.32 -13.95
C GLY A 684 -9.17 9.84 -14.11
N GLY A 685 -10.28 10.43 -14.57
CA GLY A 685 -10.46 11.89 -14.67
C GLY A 685 -10.65 12.39 -16.11
N ALA A 686 -10.39 13.67 -16.36
CA ALA A 686 -10.53 14.25 -17.69
C ALA A 686 -9.53 13.60 -18.68
N GLN A 687 -10.02 13.19 -19.84
CA GLN A 687 -9.22 12.48 -20.84
C GLN A 687 -7.93 13.23 -21.20
N SER A 688 -8.00 14.56 -21.31
CA SER A 688 -6.84 15.41 -21.64
C SER A 688 -5.69 15.35 -20.63
N LEU A 689 -5.92 14.90 -19.41
CA LEU A 689 -4.87 14.71 -18.41
C LEU A 689 -3.93 13.54 -18.74
N TRP A 690 -4.41 12.61 -19.55
CA TRP A 690 -3.69 11.41 -19.97
C TRP A 690 -2.99 11.56 -21.33
N ASP A 691 -3.21 12.71 -22.02
CA ASP A 691 -2.50 13.01 -23.26
C ASP A 691 -1.00 13.18 -22.98
N VAL A 692 -0.17 12.53 -23.79
CA VAL A 692 1.31 12.70 -23.74
C VAL A 692 1.66 14.09 -24.25
N VAL A 693 2.31 14.87 -23.42
CA VAL A 693 2.74 16.25 -23.72
C VAL A 693 4.22 16.33 -24.05
N ALA A 694 5.02 15.49 -23.42
CA ALA A 694 6.46 15.49 -23.67
C ALA A 694 7.04 14.08 -23.59
N GLU A 695 8.20 13.92 -24.20
CA GLU A 695 9.00 12.68 -24.19
C GLU A 695 10.40 13.01 -23.71
N VAL A 696 10.95 12.09 -22.88
CA VAL A 696 12.34 12.15 -22.41
C VAL A 696 12.99 10.81 -22.73
N GLN A 697 14.19 10.84 -23.26
CA GLN A 697 14.97 9.65 -23.57
C GLN A 697 16.36 9.74 -22.96
N ALA A 698 16.93 8.60 -22.59
CA ALA A 698 18.32 8.49 -22.19
C ALA A 698 18.86 7.10 -22.58
N THR A 699 20.18 6.99 -22.65
CA THR A 699 20.88 5.72 -22.88
C THR A 699 21.48 5.22 -21.58
N VAL A 700 21.26 3.94 -21.24
CA VAL A 700 21.91 3.26 -20.12
C VAL A 700 22.79 2.14 -20.65
N SER A 701 24.07 2.16 -20.31
CA SER A 701 25.07 1.17 -20.75
C SER A 701 25.61 0.37 -19.58
N ASN A 702 25.72 -0.94 -19.73
CA ASN A 702 26.34 -1.81 -18.73
C ASN A 702 27.86 -1.89 -18.99
N ASN A 703 28.62 -1.19 -18.17
CA ASN A 703 30.08 -1.13 -18.25
C ASN A 703 30.80 -2.05 -17.27
N GLY A 704 30.03 -2.89 -16.55
CA GLY A 704 30.57 -3.81 -15.58
C GLY A 704 30.81 -5.22 -16.14
N THR A 705 30.73 -6.22 -15.26
CA THR A 705 31.13 -7.60 -15.56
C THR A 705 30.00 -8.62 -15.49
N MET A 706 28.79 -8.19 -15.17
CA MET A 706 27.61 -9.05 -15.01
C MET A 706 26.41 -8.43 -15.72
N ALA A 707 25.59 -9.24 -16.39
CA ALA A 707 24.28 -8.81 -16.87
C ALA A 707 23.39 -8.50 -15.68
N ALA A 708 22.67 -7.40 -15.70
CA ALA A 708 21.75 -7.04 -14.62
C ALA A 708 20.63 -6.13 -15.13
N MET A 709 19.54 -6.10 -14.34
CA MET A 709 18.49 -5.12 -14.55
C MET A 709 18.89 -3.80 -13.87
N GLU A 710 18.69 -2.70 -14.59
CA GLU A 710 18.77 -1.35 -14.02
C GLU A 710 17.39 -0.69 -14.02
N VAL A 711 17.16 0.15 -13.03
CA VAL A 711 15.97 1.01 -12.94
C VAL A 711 16.39 2.44 -13.23
N ALA A 712 16.17 2.87 -14.46
CA ALA A 712 16.34 4.26 -14.84
C ALA A 712 15.17 5.08 -14.34
N GLN A 713 15.47 6.17 -13.62
CA GLN A 713 14.48 7.02 -12.93
C GLN A 713 14.53 8.43 -13.53
N LEU A 714 13.36 8.96 -13.88
CA LEU A 714 13.18 10.33 -14.35
C LEU A 714 12.53 11.16 -13.26
N TYR A 715 13.17 12.25 -12.89
CA TYR A 715 12.63 13.27 -11.99
C TYR A 715 12.40 14.57 -12.73
N VAL A 716 11.28 15.23 -12.42
CA VAL A 716 10.87 16.50 -13.03
C VAL A 716 10.68 17.56 -11.95
N GLY A 717 11.27 18.73 -12.17
CA GLY A 717 11.02 19.95 -11.39
C GLY A 717 9.87 20.75 -11.98
N ILE A 718 8.71 20.61 -11.40
CA ILE A 718 7.51 21.36 -11.81
C ILE A 718 7.58 22.74 -11.17
N PRO A 719 7.36 23.85 -11.91
CA PRO A 719 7.36 25.18 -11.34
C PRO A 719 6.39 25.29 -10.14
N ASN A 720 6.79 25.98 -9.09
CA ASN A 720 6.10 26.17 -7.82
C ASN A 720 5.88 24.89 -6.97
N GLY A 721 6.38 23.75 -7.41
CA GLY A 721 6.32 22.48 -6.66
C GLY A 721 7.62 22.13 -5.95
N PRO A 722 7.75 20.91 -5.41
CA PRO A 722 9.00 20.36 -4.91
C PRO A 722 10.12 20.44 -5.96
N VAL A 723 11.38 20.55 -5.50
CA VAL A 723 12.56 20.70 -6.37
C VAL A 723 12.56 19.67 -7.50
N ARG A 724 12.16 18.44 -7.18
CA ARG A 724 12.03 17.34 -8.13
C ARG A 724 11.01 16.32 -7.64
N GLN A 725 10.34 15.68 -8.57
CA GLN A 725 9.35 14.65 -8.31
C GLN A 725 9.53 13.52 -9.32
N LEU A 726 9.43 12.27 -8.88
CA LEU A 726 9.46 11.13 -9.79
C LEU A 726 8.30 11.24 -10.80
N ARG A 727 8.61 11.13 -12.09
CA ARG A 727 7.64 11.19 -13.19
C ARG A 727 7.90 10.15 -14.28
N GLY A 728 8.88 9.27 -14.06
CA GLY A 728 9.14 8.16 -14.95
C GLY A 728 10.10 7.16 -14.33
N PHE A 729 9.91 5.89 -14.63
CA PHE A 729 10.89 4.83 -14.36
C PHE A 729 10.74 3.70 -15.36
N GLU A 730 11.88 3.13 -15.75
CA GLU A 730 11.93 1.95 -16.62
C GLU A 730 12.96 0.96 -16.09
N LYS A 731 12.55 -0.31 -15.93
CA LYS A 731 13.42 -1.40 -15.53
C LYS A 731 13.80 -2.23 -16.74
N VAL A 732 15.08 -2.24 -17.07
CA VAL A 732 15.61 -2.88 -18.28
C VAL A 732 16.75 -3.82 -17.94
N ASN A 733 16.77 -5.01 -18.56
CA ASN A 733 17.89 -5.94 -18.45
C ASN A 733 18.94 -5.59 -19.52
N ILE A 734 20.18 -5.35 -19.08
CA ILE A 734 21.26 -4.91 -19.98
C ILE A 734 22.43 -5.90 -19.86
N PRO A 735 22.70 -6.69 -20.91
CA PRO A 735 23.88 -7.54 -20.99
C PRO A 735 25.18 -6.77 -20.87
N VAL A 736 26.25 -7.46 -20.51
CA VAL A 736 27.60 -6.87 -20.38
C VAL A 736 28.05 -6.25 -21.71
N GLY A 737 28.48 -4.98 -21.66
CA GLY A 737 28.93 -4.24 -22.82
C GLY A 737 27.84 -3.73 -23.75
N GLU A 738 26.56 -4.00 -23.43
CA GLU A 738 25.43 -3.51 -24.21
C GLU A 738 24.81 -2.24 -23.60
N SER A 739 23.93 -1.62 -24.36
CA SER A 739 23.19 -0.42 -23.97
C SER A 739 21.72 -0.56 -24.30
N ALA A 740 20.87 0.06 -23.50
CA ALA A 740 19.45 0.20 -23.76
C ALA A 740 19.05 1.68 -23.78
N VAL A 741 18.17 2.04 -24.69
CA VAL A 741 17.48 3.33 -24.66
C VAL A 741 16.27 3.19 -23.75
N VAL A 742 16.12 4.09 -22.79
CA VAL A 742 14.96 4.22 -21.93
C VAL A 742 14.16 5.46 -22.36
N GLU A 743 12.85 5.28 -22.44
CA GLU A 743 11.91 6.29 -22.92
C GLU A 743 10.87 6.55 -21.86
N PHE A 744 10.57 7.82 -21.59
CA PHE A 744 9.59 8.26 -20.61
C PHE A 744 8.59 9.18 -21.30
N GLU A 745 7.36 8.73 -21.37
CA GLU A 745 6.23 9.55 -21.80
C GLU A 745 5.71 10.35 -20.60
N LEU A 746 5.64 11.66 -20.74
CA LEU A 746 5.11 12.56 -19.73
C LEU A 746 3.72 13.03 -20.16
N THR A 747 2.74 12.57 -19.43
CA THR A 747 1.36 13.02 -19.64
C THR A 747 1.18 14.45 -19.16
N ARG A 748 0.06 15.07 -19.56
CA ARG A 748 -0.28 16.39 -19.07
C ARG A 748 -0.35 16.43 -17.54
N ARG A 749 -0.95 15.43 -16.90
CA ARG A 749 -1.02 15.31 -15.44
C ARG A 749 0.38 15.25 -14.81
N ASP A 750 1.31 14.50 -15.39
CA ASP A 750 2.67 14.35 -14.89
C ASP A 750 3.45 15.66 -14.84
N LEU A 751 3.09 16.63 -15.68
CA LEU A 751 3.71 17.95 -15.78
C LEU A 751 2.89 19.06 -15.09
N SER A 752 1.71 18.75 -14.54
CA SER A 752 0.80 19.72 -13.95
C SER A 752 0.90 19.74 -12.42
N GLU A 753 0.50 20.86 -11.83
CA GLU A 753 0.17 21.01 -10.41
C GLU A 753 -1.33 21.24 -10.23
N TRP A 754 -1.86 20.94 -9.04
CA TRP A 754 -3.25 21.24 -8.72
C TRP A 754 -3.41 22.70 -8.28
N SER A 755 -4.23 23.46 -8.98
CA SER A 755 -4.61 24.81 -8.59
C SER A 755 -5.91 24.80 -7.79
N VAL A 756 -5.81 25.20 -6.51
CA VAL A 756 -6.98 25.33 -5.64
C VAL A 756 -7.90 26.47 -6.12
N GLU A 757 -7.35 27.50 -6.75
CA GLU A 757 -8.13 28.64 -7.28
C GLU A 757 -8.93 28.23 -8.51
N GLU A 758 -8.27 27.53 -9.46
CA GLU A 758 -8.91 27.09 -10.72
C GLU A 758 -9.72 25.79 -10.55
N GLN A 759 -9.56 25.08 -9.41
CA GLN A 759 -10.08 23.72 -9.17
C GLN A 759 -9.76 22.79 -10.34
N SER A 760 -8.50 22.81 -10.78
CA SER A 760 -8.04 22.10 -11.96
C SER A 760 -6.54 21.81 -11.91
N TRP A 761 -6.13 20.81 -12.66
CA TRP A 761 -4.72 20.57 -12.97
C TRP A 761 -4.24 21.61 -13.97
N VAL A 762 -3.22 22.39 -13.62
CA VAL A 762 -2.68 23.46 -14.45
C VAL A 762 -1.25 23.14 -14.90
N LEU A 763 -1.01 23.34 -16.20
CA LEU A 763 0.30 23.18 -16.82
C LEU A 763 1.00 24.54 -16.89
N GLN A 764 1.94 24.77 -15.99
CA GLN A 764 2.68 26.02 -15.92
C GLN A 764 3.50 26.24 -17.20
N GLN A 765 3.64 27.50 -17.61
CA GLN A 765 4.55 27.87 -18.69
C GLN A 765 5.95 28.10 -18.13
N GLY A 766 6.98 27.66 -18.87
CA GLY A 766 8.35 27.90 -18.44
C GLY A 766 9.27 26.68 -18.54
N SER A 767 10.36 26.71 -17.78
CA SER A 767 11.38 25.68 -17.79
C SER A 767 11.16 24.68 -16.66
N TYR A 768 11.06 23.41 -17.02
CA TYR A 768 11.01 22.28 -16.12
C TYR A 768 12.39 21.63 -16.05
N GLY A 769 12.95 21.52 -14.85
CA GLY A 769 14.17 20.75 -14.64
C GLY A 769 13.94 19.27 -14.94
N ILE A 770 14.85 18.63 -15.65
CA ILE A 770 14.81 17.21 -16.01
C ILE A 770 16.07 16.56 -15.47
N TRP A 771 15.92 15.48 -14.73
CA TRP A 771 17.01 14.67 -14.18
C TRP A 771 16.76 13.19 -14.45
N VAL A 772 17.79 12.50 -14.97
CA VAL A 772 17.73 11.05 -15.17
C VAL A 772 18.92 10.38 -14.48
N GLY A 773 18.65 9.31 -13.74
CA GLY A 773 19.65 8.56 -13.03
C GLY A 773 19.13 7.32 -12.33
N SER A 774 19.86 6.84 -11.33
CA SER A 774 19.58 5.57 -10.63
C SER A 774 18.92 5.70 -9.26
N SER A 775 18.78 6.94 -8.76
CA SER A 775 18.09 7.26 -7.50
C SER A 775 17.70 8.73 -7.47
N SER A 776 16.95 9.17 -6.44
CA SER A 776 16.54 10.58 -6.29
C SER A 776 17.73 11.55 -6.14
N ARG A 777 18.93 11.06 -5.84
CA ARG A 777 20.15 11.89 -5.67
C ARG A 777 21.33 11.51 -6.57
N ASN A 778 21.33 10.32 -7.16
CA ASN A 778 22.31 9.94 -8.18
C ASN A 778 21.73 10.19 -9.57
N LEU A 779 21.81 11.45 -10.02
CA LEU A 779 21.18 11.99 -11.23
C LEU A 779 22.26 12.57 -12.16
N PRO A 780 23.04 11.73 -12.84
CA PRO A 780 24.17 12.16 -13.68
C PRO A 780 23.74 12.95 -14.92
N LEU A 781 22.50 12.77 -15.38
CA LEU A 781 21.97 13.50 -16.53
C LEU A 781 21.02 14.60 -16.08
N THR A 782 21.28 15.81 -16.57
CA THR A 782 20.45 16.99 -16.27
C THR A 782 20.11 17.73 -17.56
N GLY A 783 18.89 18.20 -17.64
CA GLY A 783 18.39 18.96 -18.78
C GLY A 783 17.21 19.85 -18.42
N ASN A 784 16.61 20.44 -19.42
CA ASN A 784 15.41 21.26 -19.25
C ASN A 784 14.40 20.94 -20.35
N LEU A 785 13.13 20.86 -19.96
CA LEU A 785 12.00 20.82 -20.86
C LEU A 785 11.30 22.18 -20.83
N ILE A 786 11.09 22.79 -21.99
CA ILE A 786 10.43 24.09 -22.09
C ILE A 786 8.97 23.89 -22.50
N ILE A 787 8.07 24.26 -21.62
CA ILE A 787 6.63 24.24 -21.87
C ILE A 787 6.14 25.67 -22.21
N GLY A 788 5.60 25.84 -23.41
CA GLY A 788 5.19 27.15 -23.90
C GLY A 788 6.34 28.12 -24.13
N GLY A 789 6.27 28.95 -25.11
CA GLY A 789 7.30 29.89 -25.50
C GLY A 789 7.76 29.65 -26.94
N SER A 790 7.11 30.35 -27.80
CA SER A 790 7.55 30.54 -29.21
C SER A 790 8.50 31.72 -29.27
#